data_ce0b127ea0e7d2e4a3a56208dcaa642e
#
_entry.id   ce0b127ea0e7d2e4a3a56208dcaa642e
#
_cell.length_a   1.000
_cell.length_b   1.000
_cell.length_c   1.000
_cell.angle_alpha   90.00
_cell.angle_beta   90.00
_cell.angle_gamma   90.00
#
_symmetry.space_group_name_H-M   'P 1'
#
loop_
_entity.id
_entity.type
_entity.pdbx_description
1 polymer ?
#
loop_
_entity_poly.entity_id
_entity_poly.type
_entity_poly.pdbx_seq_one_letter_code
_entity_poly.pdbx_strand_id
1 'polypeptide(L)'
;MFLRSYPKLRYALCLPLLTETCYSEERTLNKVTTQAKRIFTYNNEFKVTSKELDQRQSNEVKDLFRTNPDVNVGGGSVMGQKIYVRGIEDRLLRVTVDGAAQNGNIYHHQGNTVIDPGMLKSVEVTKGAANASAGPGAIAGVIKMETKGAADFIPRGKNYAASGAVSFYTNFGDRETFRSAYKSAHFDIIAYYTHQNIFYYRSGATAMKNLFNPTQADKEPGTPSEQNNALIKMNGYLSDRDTLTFSWNMTRDNATRPLRSNAIGLAYPCEAPFSPDGAQGCPNVLDSFTRYMYHSVNSANNLSLQYKREAGNSFGDPRLDFTLYTSIRNAQFDPLFDPNGVYAKFPTSLASAWEKENYPCVEGGYCTPSFSDVDKPSSQPRDLFLNNTGLNLKVAHVIDEATDSLFEYGFNYQNLSVFDARIPKSELYRPNQVYTDDKGQKQIACSLVDNNPNDPTLCQRGKANGNIYGGYVQANYSPHKIITFGAGVRWDAYTLYDKDWNHRYTQGFSPSAALVLSPIEPLSLKITYSQVTRGVMPGDGVYMRQNDLRYAKNIKPEVGSNAEFNIDYSSQYFSGRAAAFYQALDNFISQYAQNLIVTNLNQAIRIYGYEVGGTFRYKGVSLNVGISRTWPTTRGYLMADSYELAASTGNVFIIKLDYTIPKTGINLAWLSRFVTGLDYCGFDIYLPDYGTAEKPKTPTDLAKCGSKLGLVHMHKPGYGVSNFYINWSPKTKSRWKGLLLSAVFNNVFNKFYVDQTSPYIMSPDMPGTDAIKRAIAEPGFNARFEVAYKW
;
A
#
# COMPACT_ATOMS: atom_id res chain seq x y z
N MET A 1 12.07 38.21 -4.35
CA MET A 1 12.92 38.93 -3.39
C MET A 1 12.26 38.91 -2.01
N PHE A 2 12.54 37.87 -1.23
CA PHE A 2 12.42 37.82 0.25
C PHE A 2 12.93 36.44 0.68
N LEU A 3 14.23 36.39 0.92
CA LEU A 3 14.92 35.34 1.65
C LEU A 3 14.58 35.51 3.12
N ARG A 4 13.90 34.55 3.72
CA ARG A 4 13.87 34.40 5.18
C ARG A 4 14.78 33.24 5.57
N SER A 5 15.87 33.63 6.20
CA SER A 5 16.88 32.82 6.82
C SER A 5 16.32 31.99 7.98
N TYR A 6 16.59 30.70 7.99
CA TYR A 6 16.49 29.85 9.17
C TYR A 6 17.86 29.73 9.86
N PRO A 7 17.94 29.81 11.19
CA PRO A 7 19.21 29.74 11.89
C PRO A 7 19.76 28.30 11.91
N LYS A 8 21.05 28.20 11.67
CA LYS A 8 21.85 26.99 11.77
C LYS A 8 21.86 26.48 13.20
N LEU A 9 21.27 25.31 13.45
CA LEU A 9 21.46 24.59 14.70
C LEU A 9 22.79 23.83 14.64
N ARG A 10 23.85 24.45 15.15
CA ARG A 10 25.10 23.79 15.50
C ARG A 10 24.96 23.27 16.93
N TYR A 11 24.67 21.99 17.10
CA TYR A 11 24.98 21.28 18.35
C TYR A 11 25.85 20.09 18.02
N ALA A 12 27.15 20.25 18.26
CA ALA A 12 28.09 19.17 18.38
C ALA A 12 27.81 18.43 19.69
N LEU A 13 27.29 17.21 19.63
CA LEU A 13 27.28 16.30 20.77
C LEU A 13 28.68 15.71 20.93
N CYS A 14 29.50 16.31 21.80
CA CYS A 14 30.68 15.67 22.36
C CYS A 14 30.22 14.65 23.42
N LEU A 15 30.31 13.35 23.09
CA LEU A 15 30.28 12.28 24.07
C LEU A 15 31.73 11.97 24.49
N PRO A 16 32.00 11.84 25.80
CA PRO A 16 33.34 11.54 26.28
C PRO A 16 33.75 10.12 25.91
N LEU A 17 34.95 10.03 25.35
CA LEU A 17 35.69 8.79 25.13
C LEU A 17 35.98 8.11 26.49
N LEU A 18 35.29 7.01 26.77
CA LEU A 18 35.75 6.00 27.71
C LEU A 18 36.52 4.95 26.97
N THR A 19 37.82 5.03 27.03
CA THR A 19 38.71 3.96 26.58
C THR A 19 38.75 2.86 27.65
N GLU A 20 37.95 1.85 27.50
CA GLU A 20 38.19 0.55 28.11
C GLU A 20 38.37 -0.50 26.98
N THR A 21 39.58 -1.07 26.97
CA THR A 21 39.91 -2.22 26.16
C THR A 21 39.22 -3.45 26.72
N CYS A 22 37.99 -3.73 26.23
CA CYS A 22 37.35 -5.02 26.46
C CYS A 22 37.68 -5.98 25.31
N TYR A 23 38.38 -7.05 25.64
CA TYR A 23 38.45 -8.23 24.82
C TYR A 23 37.04 -8.74 24.54
N SER A 24 36.61 -8.67 23.31
CA SER A 24 35.33 -9.29 22.88
C SER A 24 35.64 -10.76 22.54
N GLU A 25 35.20 -11.68 23.38
CA GLU A 25 35.01 -13.08 22.95
C GLU A 25 34.04 -13.07 21.77
N GLU A 26 34.48 -13.62 20.62
CA GLU A 26 33.63 -13.85 19.45
C GLU A 26 32.50 -14.82 19.84
N ARG A 27 31.34 -14.32 20.13
CA ARG A 27 30.13 -15.14 20.17
C ARG A 27 29.86 -15.65 18.75
N THR A 28 30.24 -16.86 18.47
CA THR A 28 29.79 -17.63 17.31
C THR A 28 28.27 -17.82 17.47
N LEU A 29 27.50 -17.03 16.78
CA LEU A 29 26.10 -17.33 16.56
C LEU A 29 26.00 -18.68 15.86
N ASN A 30 25.74 -19.72 16.64
CA ASN A 30 25.60 -21.07 16.14
C ASN A 30 24.54 -21.15 15.04
N LYS A 31 24.78 -22.04 14.11
CA LYS A 31 24.02 -22.42 12.91
C LYS A 31 22.53 -22.78 13.11
N VAL A 32 21.92 -22.46 14.24
CA VAL A 32 20.51 -22.81 14.59
C VAL A 32 19.48 -22.01 13.79
N THR A 33 19.87 -20.91 13.13
CA THR A 33 18.90 -19.99 12.53
C THR A 33 18.39 -20.37 11.14
N THR A 34 18.92 -21.39 10.49
CA THR A 34 18.51 -21.74 9.11
C THR A 34 17.40 -22.80 9.06
N GLN A 35 17.23 -23.61 10.07
CA GLN A 35 16.21 -24.66 10.10
C GLN A 35 14.87 -24.20 10.71
N ALA A 36 14.88 -23.30 11.68
CA ALA A 36 13.65 -22.80 12.33
C ALA A 36 12.71 -22.00 11.40
N LYS A 37 13.07 -21.79 10.13
CA LYS A 37 12.30 -20.98 9.16
C LYS A 37 11.24 -21.73 8.37
N ARG A 38 11.12 -23.04 8.50
CA ARG A 38 10.06 -23.83 7.83
C ARG A 38 8.73 -23.87 8.57
N ILE A 39 8.65 -23.21 9.71
CA ILE A 39 7.56 -23.30 10.63
C ILE A 39 6.37 -22.52 10.10
N PHE A 40 5.25 -23.17 9.81
CA PHE A 40 3.97 -22.62 9.37
C PHE A 40 3.91 -21.87 8.02
N THR A 41 4.90 -22.02 7.15
CA THR A 41 4.87 -21.44 5.81
C THR A 41 4.27 -22.40 4.79
N TYR A 42 3.02 -22.84 5.04
CA TYR A 42 2.32 -23.68 4.08
C TYR A 42 1.71 -22.88 2.94
N ASN A 43 1.49 -21.59 3.15
CA ASN A 43 0.93 -20.71 2.14
C ASN A 43 1.99 -20.30 1.11
N ASN A 44 1.53 -19.83 -0.04
CA ASN A 44 2.40 -19.31 -1.09
C ASN A 44 3.09 -18.01 -0.61
N GLU A 45 4.38 -18.09 -0.29
CA GLU A 45 5.17 -16.99 0.21
C GLU A 45 6.13 -16.43 -0.83
N PHE A 46 6.23 -15.11 -0.84
CA PHE A 46 7.21 -14.36 -1.60
C PHE A 46 7.99 -13.46 -0.65
N LYS A 47 9.32 -13.43 -0.79
CA LYS A 47 10.20 -12.62 0.04
C LYS A 47 11.11 -11.74 -0.79
N VAL A 48 11.14 -10.44 -0.48
CA VAL A 48 12.11 -9.47 -0.98
C VAL A 48 13.12 -9.16 0.10
N THR A 49 14.38 -9.14 -0.26
CA THR A 49 15.50 -8.88 0.66
C THR A 49 16.02 -7.44 0.52
N SER A 50 16.66 -6.91 1.57
CA SER A 50 17.30 -5.59 1.51
C SER A 50 18.32 -5.47 0.38
N LYS A 51 19.04 -6.54 0.09
CA LYS A 51 20.01 -6.57 -1.03
C LYS A 51 19.31 -6.29 -2.37
N GLU A 52 18.16 -6.88 -2.62
CA GLU A 52 17.39 -6.65 -3.84
C GLU A 52 16.82 -5.25 -3.90
N LEU A 53 16.36 -4.70 -2.76
CA LEU A 53 15.86 -3.33 -2.66
C LEU A 53 16.96 -2.30 -2.90
N ASP A 54 18.11 -2.48 -2.28
CA ASP A 54 19.28 -1.60 -2.42
C ASP A 54 19.84 -1.66 -3.87
N GLN A 55 19.92 -2.84 -4.49
CA GLN A 55 20.38 -3.00 -5.89
C GLN A 55 19.47 -2.28 -6.90
N ARG A 56 18.18 -2.17 -6.61
CA ARG A 56 17.19 -1.50 -7.46
C ARG A 56 16.99 -0.03 -7.10
N GLN A 57 17.68 0.48 -6.05
CA GLN A 57 17.43 1.81 -5.48
C GLN A 57 15.93 2.03 -5.25
N SER A 58 15.29 1.05 -4.61
CA SER A 58 13.84 1.09 -4.36
C SER A 58 13.49 2.27 -3.47
N ASN A 59 12.60 3.14 -3.92
CA ASN A 59 12.21 4.36 -3.22
C ASN A 59 10.69 4.56 -3.12
N GLU A 60 9.91 3.66 -3.70
CA GLU A 60 8.45 3.69 -3.69
C GLU A 60 7.90 2.29 -3.38
N VAL A 61 6.66 2.23 -2.86
CA VAL A 61 6.00 0.95 -2.50
C VAL A 61 5.91 0.00 -3.70
N LYS A 62 5.66 0.52 -4.92
CA LYS A 62 5.64 -0.31 -6.13
C LYS A 62 6.96 -1.00 -6.43
N ASP A 63 8.09 -0.42 -6.02
CA ASP A 63 9.41 -1.03 -6.22
C ASP A 63 9.61 -2.30 -5.39
N LEU A 64 8.86 -2.46 -4.29
CA LEU A 64 8.91 -3.67 -3.45
C LEU A 64 8.51 -4.92 -4.23
N PHE A 65 7.56 -4.81 -5.14
CA PHE A 65 6.88 -5.96 -5.75
C PHE A 65 7.15 -6.14 -7.25
N ARG A 66 8.04 -5.34 -7.87
CA ARG A 66 8.32 -5.38 -9.32
C ARG A 66 8.73 -6.76 -9.85
N THR A 67 9.30 -7.61 -9.00
CA THR A 67 9.76 -8.96 -9.37
C THR A 67 8.74 -10.06 -9.08
N ASN A 68 7.53 -9.70 -8.65
CA ASN A 68 6.48 -10.65 -8.39
C ASN A 68 5.33 -10.45 -9.39
N PRO A 69 4.88 -11.50 -10.13
CA PRO A 69 3.86 -11.34 -11.14
C PRO A 69 2.44 -11.19 -10.58
N ASP A 70 2.16 -11.65 -9.37
CA ASP A 70 0.83 -11.72 -8.74
C ASP A 70 0.62 -10.71 -7.60
N VAL A 71 1.64 -9.88 -7.33
CA VAL A 71 1.51 -8.68 -6.50
C VAL A 71 1.70 -7.46 -7.39
N ASN A 72 0.66 -6.67 -7.52
CA ASN A 72 0.65 -5.48 -8.37
C ASN A 72 0.50 -4.24 -7.49
N VAL A 73 1.00 -3.10 -7.95
CA VAL A 73 0.83 -1.82 -7.26
C VAL A 73 0.48 -0.77 -8.28
N GLY A 74 -0.75 -0.29 -8.22
CA GLY A 74 -1.26 0.77 -9.07
C GLY A 74 -1.34 2.10 -8.35
N GLY A 75 -1.67 3.16 -9.10
CA GLY A 75 -1.93 4.48 -8.55
C GLY A 75 -0.97 5.60 -8.95
N GLY A 76 0.10 5.29 -9.70
CA GLY A 76 1.05 6.26 -10.27
C GLY A 76 1.79 7.09 -9.22
N SER A 77 1.15 8.08 -8.60
CA SER A 77 1.75 8.92 -7.56
C SER A 77 2.07 8.13 -6.29
N VAL A 78 3.09 8.57 -5.54
CA VAL A 78 3.59 7.85 -4.35
C VAL A 78 2.49 7.54 -3.33
N MET A 79 1.61 8.50 -3.04
CA MET A 79 0.54 8.32 -2.06
C MET A 79 -0.71 7.61 -2.63
N GLY A 80 -0.82 7.55 -3.95
CA GLY A 80 -1.90 6.82 -4.63
C GLY A 80 -1.66 5.33 -4.75
N GLN A 81 -0.46 4.85 -4.41
CA GLN A 81 -0.04 3.47 -4.61
C GLN A 81 -0.77 2.50 -3.67
N LYS A 82 -1.57 1.62 -4.25
CA LYS A 82 -2.29 0.56 -3.56
C LYS A 82 -1.72 -0.79 -3.95
N ILE A 83 -1.62 -1.69 -2.97
CA ILE A 83 -1.11 -3.04 -3.17
C ILE A 83 -2.28 -3.98 -3.47
N TYR A 84 -2.15 -4.76 -4.53
CA TYR A 84 -3.10 -5.79 -4.92
C TYR A 84 -2.41 -7.15 -4.91
N VAL A 85 -2.89 -8.05 -4.07
CA VAL A 85 -2.44 -9.43 -4.02
C VAL A 85 -3.51 -10.30 -4.67
N ARG A 86 -3.15 -11.01 -5.77
CA ARG A 86 -4.11 -11.78 -6.56
C ARG A 86 -5.33 -10.96 -6.97
N GLY A 87 -5.11 -9.70 -7.32
CA GLY A 87 -6.15 -8.75 -7.72
C GLY A 87 -6.96 -8.16 -6.56
N ILE A 88 -6.79 -8.57 -5.32
CA ILE A 88 -7.52 -8.04 -4.15
C ILE A 88 -6.73 -6.88 -3.53
N GLU A 89 -7.43 -5.79 -3.24
CA GLU A 89 -6.88 -4.56 -2.68
C GLU A 89 -6.40 -4.73 -1.22
N ASP A 90 -5.42 -3.92 -0.83
CA ASP A 90 -4.75 -3.95 0.48
C ASP A 90 -5.65 -3.67 1.69
N ARG A 91 -6.88 -3.22 1.52
CA ARG A 91 -7.90 -3.14 2.57
C ARG A 91 -8.20 -4.50 3.21
N LEU A 92 -8.13 -5.56 2.42
CA LEU A 92 -8.37 -6.95 2.84
C LEU A 92 -7.08 -7.72 3.16
N LEU A 93 -5.93 -7.04 3.12
CA LEU A 93 -4.63 -7.56 3.55
C LEU A 93 -4.35 -7.19 5.00
N ARG A 94 -3.66 -8.04 5.71
CA ARG A 94 -3.00 -7.65 6.94
C ARG A 94 -1.57 -7.20 6.65
N VAL A 95 -1.32 -5.92 6.81
CA VAL A 95 0.02 -5.34 6.64
C VAL A 95 0.60 -5.00 8.00
N THR A 96 1.86 -5.35 8.24
CA THR A 96 2.59 -5.01 9.48
C THR A 96 3.97 -4.45 9.16
N VAL A 97 4.43 -3.50 9.97
CA VAL A 97 5.80 -2.97 9.97
C VAL A 97 6.38 -3.18 11.36
N ASP A 98 7.44 -3.98 11.48
CA ASP A 98 8.02 -4.40 12.78
C ASP A 98 6.95 -4.87 13.79
N GLY A 99 5.94 -5.60 13.31
CA GLY A 99 4.82 -6.11 14.11
C GLY A 99 3.69 -5.11 14.35
N ALA A 100 3.87 -3.82 14.06
CA ALA A 100 2.82 -2.81 14.15
C ALA A 100 1.85 -2.94 12.97
N ALA A 101 0.57 -3.20 13.26
CA ALA A 101 -0.46 -3.36 12.24
C ALA A 101 -0.78 -2.04 11.55
N GLN A 102 -0.78 -2.06 10.22
CA GLN A 102 -1.10 -0.93 9.33
C GLN A 102 -2.57 -0.92 8.89
N ASN A 103 -3.38 -1.78 9.51
CA ASN A 103 -4.78 -1.93 9.13
C ASN A 103 -5.55 -0.64 9.38
N GLY A 104 -6.42 -0.33 8.47
CA GLY A 104 -7.31 0.81 8.53
C GLY A 104 -7.15 1.69 7.31
N ASN A 105 -8.23 1.85 6.61
CA ASN A 105 -8.30 2.65 5.42
C ASN A 105 -8.57 4.10 5.86
N ILE A 106 -7.62 5.00 5.62
CA ILE A 106 -7.80 6.41 5.97
C ILE A 106 -8.56 7.18 4.87
N TYR A 107 -8.31 6.80 3.61
CA TYR A 107 -8.95 7.37 2.44
C TYR A 107 -8.82 6.43 1.24
N HIS A 108 -9.94 6.09 0.60
CA HIS A 108 -9.97 5.07 -0.47
C HIS A 108 -9.21 5.44 -1.76
N HIS A 109 -8.79 6.68 -1.93
CA HIS A 109 -7.92 7.12 -3.03
C HIS A 109 -6.44 7.15 -2.65
N GLN A 110 -6.07 6.70 -1.47
CA GLN A 110 -4.68 6.59 -1.03
C GLN A 110 -4.30 5.15 -0.70
N GLY A 111 -3.03 4.83 -0.85
CA GLY A 111 -2.49 3.55 -0.41
C GLY A 111 -2.52 3.43 1.12
N ASN A 112 -2.79 2.23 1.62
CA ASN A 112 -2.79 1.95 3.05
C ASN A 112 -1.39 1.81 3.65
N THR A 113 -0.39 1.55 2.82
CA THR A 113 1.01 1.37 3.23
C THR A 113 1.84 2.58 2.83
N VAL A 114 2.40 3.28 3.82
CA VAL A 114 3.28 4.44 3.63
C VAL A 114 4.58 4.16 4.35
N ILE A 115 5.61 3.77 3.60
CA ILE A 115 6.93 3.45 4.12
C ILE A 115 8.00 3.67 3.05
N ASP A 116 9.18 4.14 3.46
CA ASP A 116 10.34 4.18 2.58
C ASP A 116 10.98 2.79 2.45
N PRO A 117 11.03 2.20 1.24
CA PRO A 117 11.70 0.92 1.01
C PRO A 117 13.16 0.86 1.48
N GLY A 118 13.86 1.99 1.50
CA GLY A 118 15.25 2.07 1.97
C GLY A 118 15.45 1.69 3.43
N MET A 119 14.40 1.78 4.25
CA MET A 119 14.43 1.34 5.65
C MET A 119 14.31 -0.18 5.80
N LEU A 120 13.82 -0.89 4.78
CA LEU A 120 13.39 -2.27 4.92
C LEU A 120 14.56 -3.26 4.81
N LYS A 121 14.57 -4.23 5.72
CA LYS A 121 15.40 -5.43 5.69
C LYS A 121 14.76 -6.51 4.84
N SER A 122 13.45 -6.71 5.01
CA SER A 122 12.70 -7.69 4.24
C SER A 122 11.23 -7.31 4.11
N VAL A 123 10.62 -7.80 3.03
CA VAL A 123 9.17 -7.82 2.83
C VAL A 123 8.78 -9.26 2.54
N GLU A 124 7.89 -9.81 3.36
CA GLU A 124 7.33 -11.15 3.21
C GLU A 124 5.86 -11.03 2.87
N VAL A 125 5.42 -11.70 1.82
CA VAL A 125 4.03 -11.74 1.37
C VAL A 125 3.53 -13.17 1.43
N THR A 126 2.52 -13.40 2.25
CA THR A 126 1.73 -14.64 2.27
C THR A 126 0.43 -14.37 1.55
N LYS A 127 0.15 -15.12 0.50
CA LYS A 127 -0.98 -14.89 -0.39
C LYS A 127 -2.17 -15.78 -0.05
N GLY A 128 -3.37 -15.28 -0.31
CA GLY A 128 -4.62 -15.96 0.01
C GLY A 128 -4.99 -15.84 1.49
N ALA A 129 -6.14 -16.40 1.88
CA ALA A 129 -6.55 -16.43 3.26
C ALA A 129 -5.48 -17.14 4.10
N ALA A 130 -5.00 -16.46 5.13
CA ALA A 130 -3.82 -16.86 5.86
C ALA A 130 -4.13 -17.87 6.98
N ASN A 131 -3.08 -18.49 7.52
CA ASN A 131 -3.19 -19.41 8.66
C ASN A 131 -3.63 -18.70 9.95
N ALA A 132 -3.93 -19.46 11.00
CA ALA A 132 -4.48 -18.95 12.25
C ALA A 132 -3.59 -17.88 12.93
N SER A 133 -2.27 -17.95 12.78
CA SER A 133 -1.33 -16.97 13.37
C SER A 133 -1.17 -15.66 12.60
N ALA A 134 -1.77 -15.56 11.43
CA ALA A 134 -1.63 -14.38 10.57
C ALA A 134 -2.19 -13.08 11.17
N GLY A 135 -3.10 -13.20 12.10
CA GLY A 135 -3.79 -12.10 12.73
C GLY A 135 -5.17 -11.80 12.12
N PRO A 136 -5.94 -10.89 12.71
CA PRO A 136 -7.32 -10.64 12.33
C PRO A 136 -7.42 -10.02 10.93
N GLY A 137 -8.46 -10.42 10.16
CA GLY A 137 -8.86 -9.80 8.91
C GLY A 137 -7.95 -10.05 7.70
N ALA A 138 -7.06 -11.04 7.74
CA ALA A 138 -6.12 -11.38 6.68
C ALA A 138 -6.77 -12.16 5.51
N ILE A 139 -7.84 -11.64 4.92
CA ILE A 139 -8.63 -12.33 3.88
C ILE A 139 -7.82 -12.58 2.61
N ALA A 140 -7.17 -11.55 2.11
CA ALA A 140 -6.38 -11.63 0.86
C ALA A 140 -4.93 -12.05 1.09
N GLY A 141 -4.50 -12.08 2.33
CA GLY A 141 -3.14 -12.47 2.74
C GLY A 141 -2.51 -11.54 3.75
N VAL A 142 -1.20 -11.69 3.92
CA VAL A 142 -0.40 -10.94 4.89
C VAL A 142 0.83 -10.36 4.21
N ILE A 143 1.16 -9.11 4.52
CA ILE A 143 2.42 -8.47 4.17
C ILE A 143 3.14 -8.11 5.47
N LYS A 144 4.29 -8.73 5.70
CA LYS A 144 5.16 -8.44 6.83
C LYS A 144 6.37 -7.66 6.33
N MET A 145 6.57 -6.47 6.86
CA MET A 145 7.72 -5.62 6.59
C MET A 145 8.58 -5.57 7.84
N GLU A 146 9.86 -5.85 7.69
CA GLU A 146 10.84 -5.75 8.76
C GLU A 146 11.86 -4.67 8.42
N THR A 147 12.10 -3.73 9.32
CA THR A 147 13.09 -2.67 9.10
C THR A 147 14.50 -3.17 9.39
N LYS A 148 15.51 -2.51 8.82
CA LYS A 148 16.93 -2.78 9.03
C LYS A 148 17.31 -2.59 10.50
N GLY A 149 18.14 -3.48 11.03
CA GLY A 149 18.81 -3.34 12.32
C GLY A 149 20.30 -3.06 12.15
N ALA A 150 20.99 -2.80 13.25
CA ALA A 150 22.42 -2.51 13.22
C ALA A 150 23.25 -3.69 12.64
N ALA A 151 22.84 -4.92 12.91
CA ALA A 151 23.49 -6.13 12.38
C ALA A 151 23.41 -6.25 10.85
N ASP A 152 22.38 -5.66 10.23
CA ASP A 152 22.23 -5.64 8.76
C ASP A 152 23.15 -4.60 8.10
N PHE A 153 23.65 -3.66 8.88
CA PHE A 153 24.43 -2.54 8.39
C PHE A 153 25.92 -2.59 8.80
N ILE A 154 26.25 -3.02 10.02
CA ILE A 154 27.63 -3.06 10.52
C ILE A 154 28.39 -4.25 9.92
N PRO A 155 29.57 -4.04 9.28
CA PRO A 155 30.38 -5.12 8.77
C PRO A 155 30.85 -6.08 9.89
N ARG A 156 31.09 -7.34 9.52
CA ARG A 156 31.67 -8.31 10.46
C ARG A 156 32.99 -7.80 11.04
N GLY A 157 33.20 -7.99 12.34
CA GLY A 157 34.40 -7.57 13.06
C GLY A 157 34.48 -6.06 13.34
N LYS A 158 33.41 -5.31 13.11
CA LYS A 158 33.31 -3.90 13.47
C LYS A 158 32.16 -3.67 14.45
N ASN A 159 32.26 -2.62 15.25
CA ASN A 159 31.24 -2.24 16.23
C ASN A 159 30.42 -1.02 15.80
N TYR A 160 30.85 -0.33 14.75
CA TYR A 160 30.14 0.83 14.21
C TYR A 160 30.23 0.88 12.69
N ALA A 161 29.29 1.54 12.06
CA ALA A 161 29.34 1.93 10.67
C ALA A 161 28.50 3.19 10.47
N ALA A 162 28.91 4.03 9.52
CA ALA A 162 28.11 5.14 9.04
C ALA A 162 28.12 5.16 7.51
N SER A 163 27.11 5.70 6.87
CA SER A 163 27.11 5.94 5.42
C SER A 163 26.33 7.16 5.06
N GLY A 164 26.80 7.86 4.01
CA GLY A 164 26.07 8.88 3.30
C GLY A 164 25.84 8.44 1.86
N ALA A 165 24.69 8.80 1.27
CA ALA A 165 24.40 8.56 -0.13
C ALA A 165 23.65 9.76 -0.71
N VAL A 166 23.93 10.06 -1.98
CA VAL A 166 23.21 11.05 -2.79
C VAL A 166 22.80 10.38 -4.09
N SER A 167 21.54 10.57 -4.48
CA SER A 167 20.98 10.04 -5.73
C SER A 167 20.35 11.16 -6.54
N PHE A 168 20.49 11.09 -7.87
CA PHE A 168 19.89 11.99 -8.84
C PHE A 168 19.05 11.22 -9.83
N TYR A 169 17.90 11.78 -10.19
CA TYR A 169 16.93 11.19 -11.10
C TYR A 169 16.76 12.06 -12.33
N THR A 170 16.92 11.47 -13.52
CA THR A 170 16.75 12.23 -14.78
C THR A 170 15.31 12.62 -15.06
N ASN A 171 14.35 11.90 -14.46
CA ASN A 171 12.94 12.27 -14.52
C ASN A 171 12.56 13.10 -13.27
N PHE A 172 13.39 14.10 -13.00
CA PHE A 172 13.25 15.17 -12.02
C PHE A 172 13.09 14.71 -10.56
N GLY A 173 14.21 14.51 -9.90
CA GLY A 173 14.24 14.24 -8.46
C GLY A 173 15.65 14.05 -7.93
N ASP A 174 15.74 14.10 -6.63
CA ASP A 174 16.96 13.84 -5.87
C ASP A 174 16.62 13.13 -4.56
N ARG A 175 17.62 12.51 -3.95
CA ARG A 175 17.50 11.86 -2.67
C ARG A 175 18.82 11.83 -1.93
N GLU A 176 18.81 12.24 -0.67
CA GLU A 176 19.92 12.11 0.28
C GLU A 176 19.57 11.07 1.34
N THR A 177 20.54 10.25 1.71
CA THR A 177 20.38 9.23 2.73
C THR A 177 21.56 9.26 3.70
N PHE A 178 21.26 9.24 4.98
CA PHE A 178 22.24 9.06 6.05
C PHE A 178 21.87 7.85 6.90
N ARG A 179 22.88 7.04 7.24
CA ARG A 179 22.74 5.87 8.12
C ARG A 179 23.90 5.83 9.10
N SER A 180 23.61 5.52 10.36
CA SER A 180 24.62 5.30 11.38
C SER A 180 24.18 4.17 12.29
N ALA A 181 25.09 3.30 12.69
CA ALA A 181 24.79 2.21 13.59
C ALA A 181 25.99 1.91 14.51
N TYR A 182 25.65 1.44 15.71
CA TYR A 182 26.59 0.99 16.72
C TYR A 182 26.09 -0.32 17.34
N LYS A 183 27.02 -1.20 17.69
CA LYS A 183 26.74 -2.42 18.46
C LYS A 183 27.78 -2.67 19.56
N SER A 184 27.29 -3.19 20.65
CA SER A 184 28.08 -3.70 21.77
C SER A 184 27.69 -5.15 22.09
N ALA A 185 28.19 -5.69 23.20
CA ALA A 185 27.77 -7.02 23.68
C ALA A 185 26.31 -7.02 24.19
N HIS A 186 25.83 -5.88 24.70
CA HIS A 186 24.53 -5.79 25.38
C HIS A 186 23.43 -5.13 24.57
N PHE A 187 23.81 -4.30 23.59
CA PHE A 187 22.82 -3.62 22.74
C PHE A 187 23.38 -3.26 21.38
N ASP A 188 22.49 -3.03 20.44
CA ASP A 188 22.77 -2.37 19.18
C ASP A 188 21.73 -1.31 18.86
N ILE A 189 22.12 -0.35 18.01
CA ILE A 189 21.25 0.73 17.56
C ILE A 189 21.59 1.10 16.13
N ILE A 190 20.56 1.39 15.34
CA ILE A 190 20.67 2.02 14.03
C ILE A 190 19.79 3.26 13.96
N ALA A 191 20.33 4.32 13.36
CA ALA A 191 19.60 5.49 12.93
C ALA A 191 19.69 5.63 11.41
N TYR A 192 18.58 5.93 10.78
CA TYR A 192 18.44 6.16 9.35
C TYR A 192 17.62 7.43 9.13
N TYR A 193 18.04 8.24 8.17
CA TYR A 193 17.29 9.39 7.69
C TYR A 193 17.43 9.50 6.19
N THR A 194 16.36 9.88 5.51
CA THR A 194 16.39 10.22 4.10
C THR A 194 15.47 11.40 3.80
N HIS A 195 15.95 12.26 2.93
CA HIS A 195 15.18 13.31 2.29
C HIS A 195 15.10 13.01 0.80
N GLN A 196 13.93 13.17 0.20
CA GLN A 196 13.70 12.90 -1.20
C GLN A 196 12.77 13.94 -1.78
N ASN A 197 13.16 14.51 -2.93
CA ASN A 197 12.31 15.36 -3.75
C ASN A 197 11.96 14.63 -5.04
N ILE A 198 10.69 14.57 -5.36
CA ILE A 198 10.17 14.17 -6.67
C ILE A 198 9.40 15.37 -7.21
N PHE A 199 9.80 15.88 -8.36
CA PHE A 199 9.05 16.92 -9.06
C PHE A 199 8.01 16.29 -9.98
N TYR A 200 7.44 17.06 -10.90
CA TYR A 200 6.57 16.48 -11.91
C TYR A 200 7.36 15.52 -12.77
N TYR A 201 7.03 14.23 -12.71
CA TYR A 201 7.64 13.30 -13.63
C TYR A 201 6.95 13.33 -15.00
N ARG A 202 7.69 12.94 -16.02
CA ARG A 202 7.19 12.77 -17.37
C ARG A 202 6.81 11.32 -17.59
N SER A 203 5.66 11.10 -18.18
CA SER A 203 5.26 9.77 -18.69
C SER A 203 6.04 9.42 -19.96
N GLY A 204 5.92 8.17 -20.42
CA GLY A 204 6.62 7.70 -21.62
C GLY A 204 6.20 8.40 -22.91
N ALA A 205 7.09 8.39 -23.89
CA ALA A 205 6.84 9.01 -25.20
C ALA A 205 5.84 8.18 -26.01
N THR A 206 4.60 8.66 -26.15
CA THR A 206 3.62 8.09 -27.09
C THR A 206 2.48 9.05 -27.39
N ALA A 207 1.57 8.59 -28.23
CA ALA A 207 0.45 9.28 -28.89
C ALA A 207 -0.48 10.15 -28.02
N MET A 208 -0.32 10.16 -26.70
CA MET A 208 -1.07 11.05 -25.80
C MET A 208 -0.70 12.51 -25.92
N LYS A 209 0.44 12.85 -26.55
CA LYS A 209 0.81 14.24 -26.83
C LYS A 209 -0.26 15.01 -27.61
N ASN A 210 -1.08 14.30 -28.37
CA ASN A 210 -2.11 14.90 -29.21
C ASN A 210 -3.45 15.09 -28.49
N LEU A 211 -3.67 14.42 -27.34
CA LEU A 211 -4.90 14.52 -26.55
C LEU A 211 -4.87 15.63 -25.50
N PHE A 212 -3.68 16.03 -25.09
CA PHE A 212 -3.43 17.06 -24.08
C PHE A 212 -2.46 18.07 -24.68
N ASN A 213 -2.57 19.32 -24.32
CA ASN A 213 -1.71 20.41 -24.83
C ASN A 213 -0.24 19.94 -25.07
N PRO A 214 0.28 20.04 -26.31
CA PRO A 214 1.56 19.46 -26.69
C PRO A 214 2.79 20.01 -25.94
N THR A 215 2.66 21.13 -25.26
CA THR A 215 3.76 21.75 -24.51
C THR A 215 3.85 21.29 -23.05
N GLN A 216 2.81 20.68 -22.48
CA GLN A 216 2.75 20.22 -21.09
C GLN A 216 2.28 18.76 -20.93
N ALA A 217 1.88 18.12 -22.02
CA ALA A 217 1.24 16.81 -22.02
C ALA A 217 2.09 15.66 -21.50
N ASP A 218 3.38 15.85 -21.33
CA ASP A 218 4.31 14.83 -20.85
C ASP A 218 4.53 14.86 -19.33
N LYS A 219 4.04 15.88 -18.62
CA LYS A 219 4.14 15.98 -17.16
C LYS A 219 2.87 15.46 -16.51
N GLU A 220 3.03 14.46 -15.64
CA GLU A 220 1.90 13.93 -14.89
C GLU A 220 1.53 14.85 -13.73
N PRO A 221 0.29 15.37 -13.68
CA PRO A 221 -0.15 16.26 -12.62
C PRO A 221 -0.27 15.52 -11.27
N GLY A 222 -0.08 16.26 -10.17
CA GLY A 222 -0.22 15.70 -8.82
C GLY A 222 0.85 14.72 -8.42
N THR A 223 2.00 14.70 -9.10
CA THR A 223 3.13 13.81 -8.81
C THR A 223 4.27 14.42 -7.98
N PRO A 224 4.39 15.75 -7.80
CA PRO A 224 5.40 16.31 -6.92
C PRO A 224 5.24 15.77 -5.49
N SER A 225 6.36 15.47 -4.86
CA SER A 225 6.40 14.93 -3.51
C SER A 225 7.74 15.29 -2.86
N GLU A 226 7.70 15.87 -1.68
CA GLU A 226 8.84 16.02 -0.79
C GLU A 226 8.66 15.03 0.36
N GLN A 227 9.58 14.10 0.52
CA GLN A 227 9.51 13.07 1.55
C GLN A 227 10.65 13.18 2.54
N ASN A 228 10.29 13.06 3.81
CA ASN A 228 11.23 12.93 4.92
C ASN A 228 10.94 11.63 5.65
N ASN A 229 11.94 10.77 5.76
CA ASN A 229 11.79 9.44 6.35
C ASN A 229 12.86 9.23 7.41
N ALA A 230 12.50 8.63 8.53
CA ALA A 230 13.40 8.35 9.64
C ALA A 230 13.13 6.97 10.24
N LEU A 231 14.20 6.33 10.74
CA LEU A 231 14.14 5.08 11.49
C LEU A 231 15.14 5.14 12.65
N ILE A 232 14.68 4.74 13.82
CA ILE A 232 15.53 4.38 14.97
C ILE A 232 15.11 2.99 15.42
N LYS A 233 16.06 2.07 15.45
CA LYS A 233 15.82 0.71 15.96
C LYS A 233 16.94 0.33 16.90
N MET A 234 16.59 -0.19 18.06
CA MET A 234 17.51 -0.60 19.11
C MET A 234 17.15 -2.00 19.59
N ASN A 235 18.14 -2.85 19.71
CA ASN A 235 18.02 -4.17 20.34
C ASN A 235 18.80 -4.17 21.64
N GLY A 236 18.19 -4.59 22.74
CA GLY A 236 18.83 -4.90 24.00
C GLY A 236 18.89 -6.42 24.19
N TYR A 237 20.07 -6.96 24.40
CA TYR A 237 20.33 -8.40 24.60
C TYR A 237 20.34 -8.68 26.11
N LEU A 238 19.17 -9.10 26.63
CA LEU A 238 18.98 -9.36 28.07
C LEU A 238 19.66 -10.66 28.50
N SER A 239 19.69 -11.64 27.59
CA SER A 239 20.41 -12.89 27.70
C SER A 239 20.76 -13.42 26.31
N ASP A 240 21.36 -14.61 26.22
CA ASP A 240 21.65 -15.27 24.94
C ASP A 240 20.38 -15.63 24.16
N ARG A 241 19.23 -15.66 24.85
CA ARG A 241 17.93 -16.07 24.30
C ARG A 241 16.89 -14.95 24.32
N ASP A 242 17.12 -13.91 25.10
CA ASP A 242 16.13 -12.87 25.37
C ASP A 242 16.56 -11.55 24.74
N THR A 243 15.76 -11.02 23.84
CA THR A 243 16.00 -9.75 23.15
C THR A 243 14.80 -8.83 23.31
N LEU A 244 15.07 -7.58 23.69
CA LEU A 244 14.09 -6.50 23.69
C LEU A 244 14.40 -5.55 22.54
N THR A 245 13.47 -5.39 21.60
CA THR A 245 13.62 -4.53 20.44
C THR A 245 12.67 -3.34 20.54
N PHE A 246 13.21 -2.14 20.45
CA PHE A 246 12.48 -0.90 20.22
C PHE A 246 12.64 -0.51 18.77
N SER A 247 11.55 -0.15 18.09
CA SER A 247 11.57 0.37 16.72
C SER A 247 10.64 1.57 16.60
N TRP A 248 11.14 2.66 16.04
CA TRP A 248 10.35 3.80 15.59
C TRP A 248 10.71 4.13 14.16
N ASN A 249 9.70 4.25 13.31
CA ASN A 249 9.88 4.74 11.96
C ASN A 249 8.81 5.76 11.59
N MET A 250 9.19 6.72 10.77
CA MET A 250 8.35 7.80 10.29
C MET A 250 8.56 7.99 8.80
N THR A 251 7.46 8.20 8.09
CA THR A 251 7.43 8.72 6.72
C THR A 251 6.51 9.93 6.69
N ARG A 252 6.99 11.05 6.16
CA ARG A 252 6.21 12.26 5.94
C ARG A 252 6.35 12.68 4.49
N ASP A 253 5.22 12.87 3.83
CA ASP A 253 5.11 13.29 2.45
C ASP A 253 4.36 14.63 2.39
N ASN A 254 4.96 15.59 1.71
CA ASN A 254 4.43 16.93 1.49
C ASN A 254 4.32 17.17 -0.02
N ALA A 255 3.14 17.48 -0.52
CA ALA A 255 2.91 17.54 -1.94
C ALA A 255 1.77 18.46 -2.33
N THR A 256 1.78 18.91 -3.57
CA THR A 256 0.64 19.52 -4.23
C THR A 256 0.01 18.51 -5.18
N ARG A 257 -1.22 18.07 -4.86
CA ARG A 257 -1.89 17.01 -5.62
C ARG A 257 -3.41 17.14 -5.58
N PRO A 258 -4.14 16.48 -6.52
CA PRO A 258 -5.60 16.38 -6.40
C PRO A 258 -5.97 15.56 -5.17
N LEU A 259 -7.17 15.77 -4.63
CA LEU A 259 -7.70 15.01 -3.50
C LEU A 259 -7.66 13.51 -3.78
N ARG A 260 -7.96 13.09 -5.00
CA ARG A 260 -7.84 11.72 -5.48
C ARG A 260 -6.42 11.44 -5.95
N SER A 261 -5.56 10.97 -5.05
CA SER A 261 -4.13 10.77 -5.33
C SER A 261 -3.82 9.65 -6.33
N ASN A 262 -4.76 8.75 -6.59
CA ASN A 262 -4.60 7.59 -7.47
C ASN A 262 -5.21 7.76 -8.87
N ALA A 263 -5.93 8.85 -9.10
CA ALA A 263 -6.56 9.10 -10.39
C ALA A 263 -6.59 10.59 -10.70
N ILE A 264 -6.45 10.92 -11.96
CA ILE A 264 -6.68 12.25 -12.46
C ILE A 264 -8.17 12.30 -12.83
N GLY A 265 -8.96 12.91 -11.95
CA GLY A 265 -10.34 13.20 -12.27
C GLY A 265 -10.39 14.34 -13.26
N LEU A 266 -10.77 14.07 -14.49
CA LEU A 266 -11.30 15.05 -15.42
C LEU A 266 -12.79 15.25 -15.11
N ALA A 267 -13.15 15.44 -13.88
CA ALA A 267 -14.49 15.80 -13.53
C ALA A 267 -14.59 17.31 -13.73
N TYR A 268 -15.42 17.67 -14.70
CA TYR A 268 -15.80 19.03 -15.07
C TYR A 268 -14.72 19.87 -15.76
N PRO A 269 -14.92 20.42 -16.91
CA PRO A 269 -16.18 20.78 -17.53
C PRO A 269 -16.41 20.16 -18.91
N CYS A 270 -16.10 18.91 -19.13
CA CYS A 270 -16.48 18.25 -20.36
C CYS A 270 -17.85 17.60 -20.27
N GLU A 271 -18.71 18.09 -19.40
CA GLU A 271 -20.14 17.84 -19.45
C GLU A 271 -20.87 18.68 -20.51
N ALA A 272 -20.12 19.35 -21.37
CA ALA A 272 -20.77 19.90 -22.54
C ALA A 272 -21.41 18.73 -23.27
N PRO A 273 -22.73 18.67 -23.36
CA PRO A 273 -23.41 17.72 -24.19
C PRO A 273 -22.77 17.83 -25.56
N PHE A 274 -22.58 16.73 -26.23
CA PHE A 274 -22.24 16.72 -27.63
C PHE A 274 -22.96 17.84 -28.33
N SER A 275 -22.25 18.89 -28.70
CA SER A 275 -22.78 19.81 -29.66
C SER A 275 -23.06 18.99 -30.90
N PRO A 276 -24.26 18.99 -31.46
CA PRO A 276 -24.56 18.28 -32.69
C PRO A 276 -23.60 18.62 -33.83
N ASP A 277 -22.84 19.69 -33.68
CA ASP A 277 -21.94 20.27 -34.66
C ASP A 277 -20.49 19.81 -34.56
N GLY A 278 -20.17 18.79 -33.69
CA GLY A 278 -18.82 18.24 -33.59
C GLY A 278 -17.79 19.28 -33.12
N ALA A 279 -18.21 20.33 -32.45
CA ALA A 279 -17.31 21.40 -31.99
C ALA A 279 -16.44 20.86 -30.86
N GLN A 280 -15.23 20.74 -31.22
CA GLN A 280 -14.06 20.34 -30.52
C GLN A 280 -14.01 20.80 -29.09
N GLY A 281 -13.96 19.78 -28.24
CA GLY A 281 -12.81 19.70 -27.37
C GLY A 281 -12.82 20.54 -26.13
N CYS A 282 -12.73 19.88 -25.04
CA CYS A 282 -12.30 20.46 -23.78
C CYS A 282 -11.04 21.29 -23.98
N PRO A 283 -11.11 22.59 -23.95
CA PRO A 283 -9.92 23.41 -24.01
C PRO A 283 -9.21 23.32 -22.65
N ASN A 284 -7.95 22.97 -22.67
CA ASN A 284 -7.02 22.98 -21.54
C ASN A 284 -7.47 22.19 -20.31
N VAL A 285 -7.46 20.90 -20.43
CA VAL A 285 -7.56 19.94 -19.32
C VAL A 285 -6.61 20.28 -18.17
N LEU A 286 -5.46 20.88 -18.43
CA LEU A 286 -4.53 21.30 -17.38
C LEU A 286 -5.05 22.44 -16.49
N ASP A 287 -5.81 23.38 -17.01
CA ASP A 287 -6.37 24.48 -16.21
C ASP A 287 -7.47 23.99 -15.27
N SER A 288 -8.20 22.94 -15.65
CA SER A 288 -9.18 22.31 -14.74
C SER A 288 -8.51 21.53 -13.61
N PHE A 289 -7.28 21.02 -13.78
CA PHE A 289 -6.55 20.34 -12.70
C PHE A 289 -6.07 21.28 -11.60
N THR A 290 -5.68 22.50 -11.94
CA THR A 290 -5.24 23.48 -10.93
C THR A 290 -6.35 23.90 -10.00
N ARG A 291 -7.61 23.79 -10.42
CA ARG A 291 -8.79 24.17 -9.62
C ARG A 291 -9.03 23.26 -8.41
N TYR A 292 -8.61 22.00 -8.49
CA TYR A 292 -8.86 20.97 -7.46
C TYR A 292 -7.59 20.45 -6.80
N MET A 293 -6.54 21.25 -6.84
CA MET A 293 -5.28 20.90 -6.18
C MET A 293 -5.32 21.26 -4.71
N TYR A 294 -4.71 20.44 -3.92
CA TYR A 294 -4.57 20.58 -2.48
C TYR A 294 -3.10 20.57 -2.10
N HIS A 295 -2.73 21.40 -1.16
CA HIS A 295 -1.53 21.14 -0.37
C HIS A 295 -1.82 19.94 0.54
N SER A 296 -1.12 18.86 0.33
CA SER A 296 -1.36 17.59 1.03
C SER A 296 -0.15 17.23 1.86
N VAL A 297 -0.36 17.06 3.16
CA VAL A 297 0.65 16.53 4.08
C VAL A 297 0.17 15.19 4.62
N ASN A 298 0.92 14.13 4.30
CA ASN A 298 0.64 12.79 4.78
C ASN A 298 1.78 12.32 5.66
N SER A 299 1.46 11.70 6.78
CA SER A 299 2.45 11.10 7.67
C SER A 299 2.02 9.74 8.18
N ALA A 300 3.00 8.86 8.34
CA ALA A 300 2.86 7.59 9.01
C ALA A 300 3.96 7.47 10.07
N ASN A 301 3.59 7.18 11.30
CA ASN A 301 4.49 6.94 12.41
C ASN A 301 4.18 5.58 13.02
N ASN A 302 5.16 4.72 13.08
CA ASN A 302 5.04 3.39 13.69
C ASN A 302 6.02 3.30 14.86
N LEU A 303 5.52 2.86 15.97
CA LEU A 303 6.29 2.58 17.18
C LEU A 303 6.01 1.16 17.61
N SER A 304 7.03 0.37 17.90
CA SER A 304 6.88 -0.96 18.47
C SER A 304 7.93 -1.25 19.54
N LEU A 305 7.50 -2.01 20.54
CA LEU A 305 8.35 -2.61 21.56
C LEU A 305 8.11 -4.11 21.53
N GLN A 306 9.13 -4.88 21.18
CA GLN A 306 9.04 -6.32 20.99
C GLN A 306 10.00 -7.03 21.96
N TYR A 307 9.46 -7.96 22.73
CA TYR A 307 10.25 -8.92 23.49
C TYR A 307 10.22 -10.28 22.80
N LYS A 308 11.38 -10.84 22.56
CA LYS A 308 11.57 -12.18 21.99
C LYS A 308 12.42 -13.04 22.90
N ARG A 309 11.93 -14.26 23.13
CA ARG A 309 12.71 -15.34 23.75
C ARG A 309 12.77 -16.50 22.77
N GLU A 310 13.98 -16.95 22.45
CA GLU A 310 14.17 -18.16 21.64
C GLU A 310 13.82 -19.42 22.43
N ALA A 311 13.28 -20.44 21.76
CA ALA A 311 12.94 -21.71 22.38
C ALA A 311 14.18 -22.39 22.95
N GLY A 312 14.01 -23.16 24.03
CA GLY A 312 15.00 -24.11 24.50
C GLY A 312 14.83 -25.48 23.87
N ASN A 313 15.59 -26.44 24.38
CA ASN A 313 15.62 -27.80 23.82
C ASN A 313 14.52 -28.72 24.36
N SER A 314 13.50 -28.19 25.02
CA SER A 314 12.39 -28.98 25.56
C SER A 314 11.06 -28.30 25.26
N PHE A 315 10.01 -29.14 25.20
CA PHE A 315 8.64 -28.65 25.06
C PHE A 315 8.26 -27.64 26.15
N GLY A 316 8.77 -27.82 27.38
CA GLY A 316 8.49 -26.91 28.50
C GLY A 316 9.17 -25.53 28.44
N ASP A 317 10.04 -25.31 27.46
CA ASP A 317 10.77 -24.04 27.27
C ASP A 317 10.43 -23.39 25.93
N PRO A 318 9.26 -22.74 25.81
CA PRO A 318 8.75 -22.26 24.55
C PRO A 318 9.45 -21.03 24.04
N ARG A 319 9.35 -20.79 22.75
CA ARG A 319 9.60 -19.50 22.12
C ARG A 319 8.47 -18.53 22.50
N LEU A 320 8.87 -17.32 22.88
CA LEU A 320 7.93 -16.22 23.15
C LEU A 320 8.17 -15.07 22.19
N ASP A 321 7.11 -14.46 21.69
CA ASP A 321 7.16 -13.21 20.93
C ASP A 321 6.00 -12.33 21.42
N PHE A 322 6.35 -11.24 22.09
CA PHE A 322 5.40 -10.28 22.61
C PHE A 322 5.68 -8.92 21.98
N THR A 323 4.68 -8.30 21.38
CA THR A 323 4.82 -7.00 20.72
C THR A 323 3.74 -6.05 21.19
N LEU A 324 4.14 -4.89 21.67
CA LEU A 324 3.30 -3.70 21.85
C LEU A 324 3.56 -2.75 20.70
N TYR A 325 2.53 -2.12 20.15
CA TYR A 325 2.70 -1.20 19.05
C TYR A 325 1.65 -0.09 19.01
N THR A 326 2.02 0.99 18.34
CA THR A 326 1.08 2.00 17.84
C THR A 326 1.48 2.42 16.44
N SER A 327 0.49 2.55 15.55
CA SER A 327 0.64 3.06 14.20
C SER A 327 -0.30 4.24 14.01
N ILE A 328 0.27 5.41 13.75
CA ILE A 328 -0.47 6.66 13.59
C ILE A 328 -0.32 7.12 12.15
N ARG A 329 -1.42 7.38 11.49
CA ARG A 329 -1.46 7.99 10.16
C ARG A 329 -2.25 9.29 10.21
N ASN A 330 -1.72 10.29 9.54
CA ASN A 330 -2.39 11.56 9.34
C ASN A 330 -2.35 11.94 7.85
N ALA A 331 -3.45 12.44 7.33
CA ALA A 331 -3.54 12.98 5.97
C ALA A 331 -4.30 14.30 6.00
N GLN A 332 -3.59 15.37 5.73
CA GLN A 332 -4.13 16.73 5.69
C GLN A 332 -4.21 17.20 4.24
N PHE A 333 -5.30 17.87 3.92
CA PHE A 333 -5.57 18.41 2.60
C PHE A 333 -6.05 19.85 2.75
N ASP A 334 -5.22 20.80 2.35
CA ASP A 334 -5.55 22.22 2.31
C ASP A 334 -5.78 22.64 0.86
N PRO A 335 -7.00 23.12 0.51
CA PRO A 335 -7.27 23.63 -0.83
C PRO A 335 -6.35 24.79 -1.19
N LEU A 336 -5.81 24.78 -2.41
CA LEU A 336 -4.89 25.83 -2.91
C LEU A 336 -5.62 27.05 -3.50
N PHE A 337 -6.88 27.25 -3.22
CA PHE A 337 -7.62 28.40 -3.71
C PHE A 337 -7.97 29.41 -2.59
N ASP A 338 -8.21 30.66 -3.01
CA ASP A 338 -8.59 31.73 -2.10
C ASP A 338 -9.93 31.45 -1.42
N PRO A 339 -10.00 31.42 -0.06
CA PRO A 339 -11.22 31.21 0.67
C PRO A 339 -12.26 32.34 0.48
N ASN A 340 -11.86 33.50 -0.08
CA ASN A 340 -12.78 34.60 -0.37
C ASN A 340 -13.62 34.42 -1.64
N GLY A 341 -13.66 33.19 -2.18
CA GLY A 341 -14.57 32.81 -3.27
C GLY A 341 -14.10 33.18 -4.68
N VAL A 342 -12.87 33.64 -4.81
CA VAL A 342 -12.27 33.79 -6.14
C VAL A 342 -11.60 32.48 -6.50
N TYR A 343 -12.38 31.51 -6.92
CA TYR A 343 -11.86 30.37 -7.68
C TYR A 343 -11.05 30.92 -8.84
N ALA A 344 -9.98 30.22 -9.21
CA ALA A 344 -9.06 30.64 -10.24
C ALA A 344 -9.83 31.21 -11.43
N LYS A 345 -9.72 32.52 -11.66
CA LYS A 345 -10.31 33.21 -12.79
C LYS A 345 -9.80 32.53 -14.04
N PHE A 346 -10.67 32.01 -14.86
CA PHE A 346 -10.27 31.44 -16.13
C PHE A 346 -10.70 32.35 -17.27
N PRO A 347 -9.91 32.49 -18.31
CA PRO A 347 -10.23 33.37 -19.43
C PRO A 347 -11.60 33.02 -20.03
N THR A 348 -12.44 34.03 -20.27
CA THR A 348 -13.74 33.86 -20.90
C THR A 348 -13.64 33.17 -22.26
N SER A 349 -12.51 33.35 -22.95
CA SER A 349 -12.21 32.64 -24.21
C SER A 349 -12.12 31.13 -24.07
N LEU A 350 -11.87 30.62 -22.85
CA LEU A 350 -11.77 29.20 -22.53
C LEU A 350 -13.05 28.65 -21.87
N ALA A 351 -14.03 29.53 -21.59
CA ALA A 351 -15.28 29.13 -20.98
C ALA A 351 -16.20 28.44 -21.98
N SER A 352 -16.77 27.31 -21.60
CA SER A 352 -17.85 26.65 -22.34
C SER A 352 -19.11 27.53 -22.40
N ALA A 353 -20.02 27.21 -23.31
CA ALA A 353 -21.31 27.92 -23.39
C ALA A 353 -22.08 27.84 -22.06
N TRP A 354 -22.06 26.67 -21.42
CA TRP A 354 -22.72 26.45 -20.12
C TRP A 354 -22.07 27.27 -19.00
N GLU A 355 -20.74 27.37 -18.96
CA GLU A 355 -20.02 28.18 -17.95
C GLU A 355 -20.29 29.69 -18.14
N LYS A 356 -20.39 30.16 -19.38
CA LYS A 356 -20.74 31.54 -19.67
C LYS A 356 -22.20 31.90 -19.25
N GLU A 357 -23.06 30.92 -19.32
CA GLU A 357 -24.47 31.08 -18.94
C GLU A 357 -24.66 31.00 -17.42
N ASN A 358 -23.90 30.17 -16.74
CA ASN A 358 -24.07 29.85 -15.33
C ASN A 358 -23.11 30.58 -14.39
N TYR A 359 -22.05 31.19 -14.92
CA TYR A 359 -21.09 31.93 -14.11
C TYR A 359 -21.00 33.41 -14.53
N PRO A 360 -20.69 34.33 -13.60
CA PRO A 360 -20.38 35.69 -13.92
C PRO A 360 -19.09 35.74 -14.79
N CYS A 361 -19.26 35.93 -16.09
CA CYS A 361 -18.17 36.08 -17.06
C CYS A 361 -18.10 37.53 -17.57
N VAL A 362 -16.90 38.09 -17.64
CA VAL A 362 -16.63 39.39 -18.26
C VAL A 362 -16.15 39.16 -19.69
N GLU A 363 -16.82 39.71 -20.68
CA GLU A 363 -16.45 39.59 -22.10
C GLU A 363 -15.02 40.10 -22.33
N GLY A 364 -14.15 39.25 -22.94
CA GLY A 364 -12.72 39.53 -23.09
C GLY A 364 -11.88 39.46 -21.81
N GLY A 365 -12.46 39.04 -20.68
CA GLY A 365 -11.82 38.95 -19.38
C GLY A 365 -11.83 37.52 -18.83
N TYR A 366 -12.33 37.36 -17.61
CA TYR A 366 -12.35 36.11 -16.87
C TYR A 366 -13.77 35.75 -16.42
N CYS A 367 -14.05 34.44 -16.39
CA CYS A 367 -15.21 33.89 -15.71
C CYS A 367 -14.85 33.60 -14.24
N THR A 368 -15.78 33.90 -13.35
CA THR A 368 -15.64 33.60 -11.92
C THR A 368 -16.73 32.57 -11.57
N PRO A 369 -16.38 31.29 -11.37
CA PRO A 369 -17.37 30.30 -10.99
C PRO A 369 -18.02 30.68 -9.65
N SER A 370 -19.34 30.83 -9.64
CA SER A 370 -20.09 30.82 -8.39
C SER A 370 -20.56 29.38 -8.17
N PHE A 371 -19.94 28.67 -7.27
CA PHE A 371 -20.39 27.32 -6.95
C PHE A 371 -21.72 27.40 -6.23
N SER A 372 -22.72 26.69 -6.76
CA SER A 372 -23.91 26.37 -6.02
C SER A 372 -23.57 25.56 -4.77
N ASP A 373 -24.39 25.59 -3.76
CA ASP A 373 -24.15 24.99 -2.44
C ASP A 373 -23.84 23.49 -2.46
N VAL A 374 -24.04 22.81 -3.58
CA VAL A 374 -23.77 21.39 -3.78
C VAL A 374 -22.26 21.07 -3.87
N ASP A 375 -21.44 22.02 -4.32
CA ASP A 375 -20.00 21.79 -4.55
C ASP A 375 -19.09 22.28 -3.41
N LYS A 376 -19.62 23.01 -2.45
CA LYS A 376 -18.90 23.54 -1.30
C LYS A 376 -18.20 22.46 -0.43
N PRO A 377 -18.71 21.24 -0.27
CA PRO A 377 -18.04 20.21 0.55
C PRO A 377 -16.69 19.75 0.03
N SER A 378 -16.46 19.78 -1.29
CA SER A 378 -15.23 19.30 -1.90
C SER A 378 -14.05 20.26 -1.78
N SER A 379 -14.32 21.51 -1.41
CA SER A 379 -13.33 22.60 -1.34
C SER A 379 -12.83 22.90 0.07
N GLN A 380 -13.27 22.16 1.07
CA GLN A 380 -12.92 22.40 2.46
C GLN A 380 -11.59 21.74 2.83
N PRO A 381 -10.78 22.35 3.72
CA PRO A 381 -9.67 21.67 4.36
C PRO A 381 -10.15 20.39 5.03
N ARG A 382 -9.33 19.34 4.94
CA ARG A 382 -9.66 18.04 5.49
C ARG A 382 -8.49 17.48 6.27
N ASP A 383 -8.75 17.00 7.46
CA ASP A 383 -7.79 16.37 8.32
C ASP A 383 -8.28 14.96 8.67
N LEU A 384 -7.56 13.96 8.18
CA LEU A 384 -7.85 12.56 8.38
C LEU A 384 -6.81 11.96 9.32
N PHE A 385 -7.26 11.35 10.39
CA PHE A 385 -6.39 10.74 11.40
C PHE A 385 -6.81 9.30 11.68
N LEU A 386 -5.85 8.41 11.72
CA LEU A 386 -6.03 7.01 12.09
C LEU A 386 -4.99 6.62 13.13
N ASN A 387 -5.43 6.10 14.25
CA ASN A 387 -4.57 5.49 15.26
C ASN A 387 -4.93 4.01 15.42
N ASN A 388 -3.92 3.16 15.38
CA ASN A 388 -4.03 1.73 15.56
C ASN A 388 -3.02 1.29 16.62
N THR A 389 -3.48 1.05 17.84
CA THR A 389 -2.66 0.63 18.97
C THR A 389 -3.04 -0.79 19.36
N GLY A 390 -2.05 -1.63 19.62
CA GLY A 390 -2.34 -3.01 19.96
C GLY A 390 -1.20 -3.77 20.59
N LEU A 391 -1.50 -5.01 20.90
CA LEU A 391 -0.54 -5.99 21.38
C LEU A 391 -0.72 -7.34 20.65
N ASN A 392 0.37 -8.05 20.50
CA ASN A 392 0.40 -9.43 20.00
C ASN A 392 1.23 -10.27 20.95
N LEU A 393 0.71 -11.42 21.31
CA LEU A 393 1.42 -12.47 22.06
C LEU A 393 1.40 -13.75 21.25
N LYS A 394 2.56 -14.36 21.09
CA LYS A 394 2.74 -15.64 20.41
C LYS A 394 3.62 -16.53 21.28
N VAL A 395 3.19 -17.75 21.50
CA VAL A 395 3.91 -18.79 22.23
C VAL A 395 4.03 -20.00 21.31
N ALA A 396 5.22 -20.52 21.13
CA ALA A 396 5.47 -21.67 20.26
C ALA A 396 6.33 -22.71 20.98
N HIS A 397 5.81 -23.93 21.07
CA HIS A 397 6.45 -25.09 21.66
C HIS A 397 6.99 -26.00 20.55
N VAL A 398 8.27 -26.30 20.59
CA VAL A 398 8.87 -27.30 19.70
C VAL A 398 8.50 -28.68 20.22
N ILE A 399 7.81 -29.48 19.40
CA ILE A 399 7.45 -30.87 19.73
C ILE A 399 8.60 -31.78 19.33
N ASP A 400 9.11 -31.61 18.12
CA ASP A 400 10.24 -32.36 17.60
C ASP A 400 11.00 -31.51 16.55
N GLU A 401 12.24 -31.17 16.85
CA GLU A 401 13.10 -30.40 15.94
C GLU A 401 13.45 -31.16 14.65
N ALA A 402 13.61 -32.49 14.72
CA ALA A 402 14.02 -33.29 13.56
C ALA A 402 12.93 -33.36 12.48
N THR A 403 11.68 -33.18 12.88
CA THR A 403 10.49 -33.24 12.00
C THR A 403 9.80 -31.89 11.84
N ASP A 404 10.34 -30.81 12.42
CA ASP A 404 9.71 -29.49 12.44
C ASP A 404 8.28 -29.50 13.03
N SER A 405 8.00 -30.42 13.97
CA SER A 405 6.70 -30.50 14.64
C SER A 405 6.59 -29.42 15.71
N LEU A 406 5.51 -28.64 15.64
CA LEU A 406 5.35 -27.43 16.46
C LEU A 406 3.90 -27.27 16.91
N PHE A 407 3.73 -26.79 18.14
CA PHE A 407 2.45 -26.31 18.66
C PHE A 407 2.55 -24.82 18.98
N GLU A 408 1.62 -24.02 18.48
CA GLU A 408 1.63 -22.56 18.63
C GLU A 408 0.26 -22.06 19.04
N TYR A 409 0.23 -21.10 19.94
CA TYR A 409 -0.97 -20.34 20.28
C TYR A 409 -0.64 -18.89 20.53
N GLY A 410 -1.63 -18.04 20.48
CA GLY A 410 -1.44 -16.63 20.70
C GLY A 410 -2.70 -15.85 20.89
N PHE A 411 -2.51 -14.62 21.28
CA PHE A 411 -3.56 -13.63 21.50
C PHE A 411 -3.15 -12.29 20.88
N ASN A 412 -4.13 -11.56 20.37
CA ASN A 412 -3.93 -10.17 19.97
C ASN A 412 -5.10 -9.30 20.41
N TYR A 413 -4.77 -8.08 20.74
CA TYR A 413 -5.70 -6.99 20.95
C TYR A 413 -5.31 -5.81 20.06
N GLN A 414 -6.32 -5.12 19.55
CA GLN A 414 -6.11 -3.96 18.68
C GLN A 414 -7.24 -2.97 18.94
N ASN A 415 -6.87 -1.71 19.19
CA ASN A 415 -7.78 -0.57 19.22
C ASN A 415 -7.54 0.28 17.96
N LEU A 416 -8.58 0.53 17.23
CA LEU A 416 -8.56 1.32 16.01
C LEU A 416 -9.45 2.56 16.18
N SER A 417 -8.87 3.75 16.03
CA SER A 417 -9.59 5.02 16.10
C SER A 417 -9.38 5.77 14.80
N VAL A 418 -10.46 6.16 14.16
CA VAL A 418 -10.46 6.95 12.93
C VAL A 418 -11.20 8.25 13.16
N PHE A 419 -10.65 9.32 12.64
CA PHE A 419 -11.18 10.66 12.78
C PHE A 419 -11.06 11.40 11.45
N ASP A 420 -12.13 12.03 11.01
CA ASP A 420 -12.16 12.89 9.84
C ASP A 420 -12.77 14.24 10.22
N ALA A 421 -11.97 15.28 10.13
CA ALA A 421 -12.39 16.66 10.36
C ALA A 421 -12.39 17.43 9.06
N ARG A 422 -13.50 18.05 8.75
CA ARG A 422 -13.59 19.10 7.74
C ARG A 422 -13.65 20.43 8.47
N ILE A 423 -12.63 21.24 8.31
CA ILE A 423 -12.51 22.53 8.98
C ILE A 423 -12.54 23.61 7.90
N PRO A 424 -13.58 24.46 7.82
CA PRO A 424 -13.58 25.61 6.94
C PRO A 424 -12.42 26.53 7.27
N LYS A 425 -11.69 27.00 6.24
CA LYS A 425 -10.54 27.92 6.44
C LYS A 425 -10.91 29.18 7.23
N SER A 426 -12.14 29.67 7.06
CA SER A 426 -12.65 30.82 7.79
C SER A 426 -12.75 30.60 9.33
N GLU A 427 -12.82 29.36 9.77
CA GLU A 427 -12.89 28.99 11.19
C GLU A 427 -11.53 28.64 11.79
N LEU A 428 -10.52 28.31 11.01
CA LEU A 428 -9.14 28.20 11.47
C LEU A 428 -8.61 29.53 12.05
N TYR A 429 -9.18 30.65 11.63
CA TYR A 429 -8.81 32.02 12.05
C TYR A 429 -9.81 32.66 13.01
N ARG A 430 -10.90 32.00 13.37
CA ARG A 430 -11.82 32.48 14.39
C ARG A 430 -11.71 31.61 15.63
N PRO A 431 -11.47 32.20 16.82
CA PRO A 431 -11.54 31.44 18.05
C PRO A 431 -12.94 30.85 18.18
N ASN A 432 -13.00 29.57 18.51
CA ASN A 432 -14.20 28.77 18.73
C ASN A 432 -15.39 29.60 19.27
N GLN A 433 -16.38 29.88 18.48
CA GLN A 433 -17.63 30.44 18.99
C GLN A 433 -18.38 29.32 19.71
N VAL A 434 -18.35 29.37 21.01
CA VAL A 434 -19.13 28.49 21.87
C VAL A 434 -20.48 29.13 22.04
N TYR A 435 -21.55 28.50 21.59
CA TYR A 435 -22.92 28.88 21.89
C TYR A 435 -23.53 27.90 22.88
N THR A 436 -24.56 28.37 23.61
CA THR A 436 -25.32 27.51 24.51
C THR A 436 -26.61 27.12 23.81
N ASP A 437 -26.85 25.81 23.68
CA ASP A 437 -28.06 25.29 23.06
C ASP A 437 -29.30 25.48 23.96
N ASP A 438 -30.49 25.16 23.44
CA ASP A 438 -31.76 25.28 24.14
C ASP A 438 -31.84 24.41 25.41
N LYS A 439 -30.88 23.53 25.64
CA LYS A 439 -30.74 22.67 26.81
C LYS A 439 -29.72 23.20 27.80
N GLY A 440 -29.15 24.38 27.57
CA GLY A 440 -28.12 24.98 28.40
C GLY A 440 -26.74 24.34 28.23
N GLN A 441 -26.51 23.50 27.22
CA GLN A 441 -25.23 22.87 26.95
C GLN A 441 -24.39 23.75 26.03
N LYS A 442 -23.08 23.87 26.35
CA LYS A 442 -22.14 24.58 25.50
C LYS A 442 -21.82 23.76 24.28
N GLN A 443 -22.17 24.26 23.11
CA GLN A 443 -21.86 23.69 21.82
C GLN A 443 -20.88 24.56 21.07
N ILE A 444 -20.09 23.96 20.18
CA ILE A 444 -19.18 24.69 19.31
C ILE A 444 -19.92 24.92 17.97
N ALA A 445 -20.15 26.18 17.65
CA ALA A 445 -20.79 26.50 16.38
C ALA A 445 -19.80 26.29 15.22
N CYS A 446 -20.19 25.43 14.30
CA CYS A 446 -19.47 25.19 13.05
C CYS A 446 -20.40 25.50 11.85
N SER A 447 -21.04 26.63 11.84
CA SER A 447 -22.03 26.98 10.82
C SER A 447 -21.40 27.87 9.77
N LEU A 448 -20.90 27.31 8.67
CA LEU A 448 -20.58 28.15 7.50
C LEU A 448 -20.92 27.55 6.14
N VAL A 449 -21.58 26.39 6.09
CA VAL A 449 -21.92 25.77 4.79
C VAL A 449 -23.41 25.92 4.47
N ASP A 450 -24.26 26.02 5.46
CA ASP A 450 -25.67 26.39 5.29
C ASP A 450 -25.97 27.61 6.14
N ASN A 451 -26.76 28.52 5.57
CA ASN A 451 -27.29 29.68 6.29
C ASN A 451 -28.25 29.29 7.42
N ASN A 452 -28.19 28.07 7.91
CA ASN A 452 -28.96 27.58 9.03
C ASN A 452 -28.08 27.53 10.27
N PRO A 453 -28.07 28.55 11.14
CA PRO A 453 -27.27 28.57 12.35
C PRO A 453 -27.69 27.52 13.39
N ASN A 454 -28.79 26.81 13.14
CA ASN A 454 -29.39 25.86 14.08
C ASN A 454 -29.15 24.39 13.70
N ASP A 455 -28.35 24.11 12.67
CA ASP A 455 -28.00 22.72 12.32
C ASP A 455 -26.68 22.30 12.94
N PRO A 456 -26.71 21.60 14.08
CA PRO A 456 -25.48 21.12 14.74
C PRO A 456 -24.79 20.00 13.99
N THR A 457 -25.35 19.52 12.87
CA THR A 457 -24.78 18.38 12.12
C THR A 457 -23.64 18.78 11.20
N LEU A 458 -23.48 20.06 10.90
CA LEU A 458 -22.49 20.56 9.94
C LEU A 458 -21.04 20.53 10.43
N CYS A 459 -20.82 20.38 11.72
CA CYS A 459 -19.50 20.25 12.35
C CYS A 459 -19.17 18.85 12.82
N GLN A 460 -19.89 17.88 12.36
CA GLN A 460 -19.65 16.53 12.84
C GLN A 460 -18.27 16.04 12.40
N ARG A 461 -17.38 16.04 13.36
CA ARG A 461 -16.12 15.30 13.27
C ARG A 461 -16.47 13.83 13.18
N GLY A 462 -16.33 13.24 11.99
CA GLY A 462 -16.52 11.82 11.81
C GLY A 462 -15.50 11.07 12.68
N LYS A 463 -15.94 10.51 13.81
CA LYS A 463 -15.13 9.69 14.69
C LYS A 463 -15.75 8.30 14.77
N ALA A 464 -14.92 7.29 14.54
CA ALA A 464 -15.28 5.92 14.82
C ALA A 464 -14.17 5.27 15.62
N ASN A 465 -14.56 4.43 16.57
CA ASN A 465 -13.63 3.67 17.41
C ASN A 465 -14.02 2.20 17.43
N GLY A 466 -13.05 1.30 17.36
CA GLY A 466 -13.30 -0.12 17.38
C GLY A 466 -12.20 -0.89 18.09
N ASN A 467 -12.57 -2.05 18.63
CA ASN A 467 -11.62 -2.98 19.21
C ASN A 467 -11.71 -4.32 18.49
N ILE A 468 -10.57 -4.99 18.40
CA ILE A 468 -10.45 -6.33 17.86
C ILE A 468 -9.77 -7.18 18.94
N TYR A 469 -10.40 -8.27 19.28
CA TYR A 469 -9.87 -9.30 20.19
C TYR A 469 -9.72 -10.56 19.39
N GLY A 470 -8.56 -11.21 19.43
CA GLY A 470 -8.33 -12.44 18.69
C GLY A 470 -7.49 -13.43 19.46
N GLY A 471 -7.85 -14.70 19.41
CA GLY A 471 -7.08 -15.79 19.94
C GLY A 471 -6.99 -16.92 18.93
N TYR A 472 -5.86 -17.65 18.94
CA TYR A 472 -5.68 -18.77 18.03
C TYR A 472 -4.86 -19.89 18.66
N VAL A 473 -5.06 -21.09 18.10
CA VAL A 473 -4.20 -22.24 18.29
C VAL A 473 -3.91 -22.87 16.94
N GLN A 474 -2.72 -23.39 16.76
CA GLN A 474 -2.34 -24.14 15.56
C GLN A 474 -1.23 -25.13 15.85
N ALA A 475 -1.17 -26.21 15.08
CA ALA A 475 -0.13 -27.21 15.21
C ALA A 475 0.31 -27.70 13.82
N ASN A 476 1.58 -28.04 13.74
CA ASN A 476 2.15 -28.86 12.69
C ASN A 476 2.64 -30.16 13.29
N TYR A 477 2.33 -31.23 12.61
CA TYR A 477 2.78 -32.54 13.02
C TYR A 477 3.31 -33.32 11.81
N SER A 478 4.54 -33.74 11.88
CA SER A 478 5.24 -34.51 10.84
C SER A 478 5.53 -35.92 11.39
N PRO A 479 4.60 -36.87 11.25
CA PRO A 479 4.82 -38.27 11.72
C PRO A 479 5.96 -38.91 10.93
N HIS A 480 6.27 -38.44 9.76
CA HIS A 480 7.33 -38.93 8.90
C HIS A 480 7.89 -37.79 8.04
N LYS A 481 9.16 -37.83 7.62
CA LYS A 481 9.80 -36.79 6.79
C LYS A 481 9.10 -36.49 5.47
N ILE A 482 8.28 -37.43 4.99
CA ILE A 482 7.53 -37.30 3.72
C ILE A 482 6.23 -36.55 3.89
N ILE A 483 5.63 -36.55 5.09
CA ILE A 483 4.28 -36.03 5.29
C ILE A 483 4.20 -35.11 6.51
N THR A 484 3.59 -33.96 6.31
CA THR A 484 3.30 -33.01 7.38
C THR A 484 1.83 -32.62 7.32
N PHE A 485 1.16 -32.64 8.46
CA PHE A 485 -0.19 -32.12 8.66
C PHE A 485 -0.10 -30.79 9.41
N GLY A 486 -0.84 -29.81 8.94
CA GLY A 486 -1.05 -28.55 9.63
C GLY A 486 -2.53 -28.35 9.93
N ALA A 487 -2.86 -27.89 11.11
CA ALA A 487 -4.22 -27.49 11.46
C ALA A 487 -4.19 -26.30 12.41
N GLY A 488 -5.17 -25.43 12.29
CA GLY A 488 -5.32 -24.28 13.17
C GLY A 488 -6.72 -23.73 13.18
N VAL A 489 -7.06 -23.05 14.25
CA VAL A 489 -8.28 -22.27 14.36
C VAL A 489 -8.01 -20.97 15.08
N ARG A 490 -8.63 -19.91 14.58
CA ARG A 490 -8.61 -18.59 15.16
C ARG A 490 -10.03 -18.14 15.43
N TRP A 491 -10.25 -17.41 16.51
CA TRP A 491 -11.46 -16.68 16.80
C TRP A 491 -11.15 -15.20 16.92
N ASP A 492 -11.98 -14.38 16.27
CA ASP A 492 -11.89 -12.91 16.34
C ASP A 492 -13.25 -12.31 16.67
N ALA A 493 -13.23 -11.31 17.55
CA ALA A 493 -14.38 -10.47 17.88
C ALA A 493 -14.05 -9.00 17.60
N TYR A 494 -15.00 -8.31 17.00
CA TYR A 494 -14.88 -6.92 16.57
C TYR A 494 -15.99 -6.11 17.21
N THR A 495 -15.62 -4.98 17.81
CA THR A 495 -16.57 -3.98 18.28
C THR A 495 -16.36 -2.69 17.54
N LEU A 496 -17.43 -2.00 17.22
CA LEU A 496 -17.39 -0.68 16.57
C LEU A 496 -18.35 0.25 17.29
N TYR A 497 -17.86 1.43 17.62
CA TYR A 497 -18.67 2.58 17.99
C TYR A 497 -18.55 3.61 16.88
N ASP A 498 -19.68 3.91 16.24
CA ASP A 498 -19.76 4.93 15.20
C ASP A 498 -19.80 6.35 15.79
N LYS A 499 -19.90 7.37 14.94
CA LYS A 499 -19.97 8.78 15.36
C LYS A 499 -21.12 9.11 16.33
N ASP A 500 -22.22 8.36 16.23
CA ASP A 500 -23.41 8.53 17.05
C ASP A 500 -23.41 7.58 18.27
N TRP A 501 -22.25 6.97 18.56
CA TRP A 501 -22.06 5.97 19.63
C TRP A 501 -22.92 4.71 19.50
N ASN A 502 -23.45 4.44 18.29
CA ASN A 502 -24.09 3.18 18.05
C ASN A 502 -23.06 2.04 18.05
N HIS A 503 -23.38 1.03 18.82
CA HIS A 503 -22.52 -0.14 18.95
C HIS A 503 -22.83 -1.21 17.89
N ARG A 504 -21.79 -1.75 17.29
CA ARG A 504 -21.85 -2.93 16.40
C ARG A 504 -20.88 -3.98 16.92
N TYR A 505 -21.33 -5.20 16.90
CA TYR A 505 -20.53 -6.36 17.30
C TYR A 505 -20.59 -7.42 16.20
N THR A 506 -19.43 -7.94 15.82
CA THR A 506 -19.30 -9.05 14.88
C THR A 506 -18.22 -9.99 15.37
N GLN A 507 -18.36 -11.29 15.13
CA GLN A 507 -17.36 -12.29 15.50
C GLN A 507 -17.37 -13.45 14.51
N GLY A 508 -16.30 -14.25 14.52
CA GLY A 508 -16.26 -15.47 13.75
C GLY A 508 -15.02 -16.31 13.96
N PHE A 509 -15.11 -17.53 13.47
CA PHE A 509 -14.01 -18.50 13.49
C PHE A 509 -13.32 -18.56 12.13
N SER A 510 -12.03 -18.79 12.16
CA SER A 510 -11.14 -18.84 10.99
C SER A 510 -10.33 -20.14 11.04
N PRO A 511 -10.89 -21.29 10.59
CA PRO A 511 -10.19 -22.57 10.54
C PRO A 511 -9.18 -22.61 9.40
N SER A 512 -8.10 -23.36 9.55
CA SER A 512 -7.11 -23.65 8.52
C SER A 512 -6.60 -25.08 8.61
N ALA A 513 -6.30 -25.67 7.45
CA ALA A 513 -5.70 -26.99 7.34
C ALA A 513 -4.70 -27.03 6.19
N ALA A 514 -3.66 -27.83 6.34
CA ALA A 514 -2.63 -28.04 5.34
C ALA A 514 -2.16 -29.49 5.31
N LEU A 515 -1.90 -30.01 4.12
CA LEU A 515 -1.22 -31.27 3.89
C LEU A 515 0.01 -31.00 3.02
N VAL A 516 1.17 -31.39 3.49
CA VAL A 516 2.44 -31.29 2.76
C VAL A 516 2.99 -32.69 2.54
N LEU A 517 3.28 -33.03 1.28
CA LEU A 517 3.91 -34.26 0.86
C LEU A 517 5.27 -33.94 0.24
N SER A 518 6.33 -34.49 0.79
CA SER A 518 7.71 -34.33 0.30
C SER A 518 8.29 -35.70 -0.10
N PRO A 519 7.85 -36.26 -1.22
CA PRO A 519 8.20 -37.64 -1.62
C PRO A 519 9.70 -37.81 -1.88
N ILE A 520 10.36 -36.75 -2.29
CA ILE A 520 11.81 -36.66 -2.44
C ILE A 520 12.27 -35.29 -1.91
N GLU A 521 13.51 -35.21 -1.44
CA GLU A 521 14.04 -34.00 -0.78
C GLU A 521 13.79 -32.69 -1.56
N PRO A 522 14.00 -32.59 -2.91
CA PRO A 522 13.80 -31.35 -3.63
C PRO A 522 12.34 -31.02 -3.95
N LEU A 523 11.38 -31.93 -3.77
CA LEU A 523 9.99 -31.78 -4.20
C LEU A 523 9.04 -31.72 -3.01
N SER A 524 8.18 -30.69 -2.98
CA SER A 524 7.09 -30.56 -2.02
C SER A 524 5.78 -30.27 -2.73
N LEU A 525 4.77 -31.06 -2.42
CA LEU A 525 3.38 -30.90 -2.89
C LEU A 525 2.55 -30.45 -1.68
N LYS A 526 1.78 -29.37 -1.83
CA LYS A 526 1.03 -28.78 -0.72
C LYS A 526 -0.42 -28.57 -1.12
N ILE A 527 -1.33 -29.00 -0.27
CA ILE A 527 -2.75 -28.69 -0.38
C ILE A 527 -3.10 -27.91 0.88
N THR A 528 -3.68 -26.73 0.71
CA THR A 528 -4.09 -25.89 1.84
C THR A 528 -5.53 -25.44 1.69
N TYR A 529 -6.21 -25.37 2.82
CA TYR A 529 -7.50 -24.72 2.96
C TYR A 529 -7.44 -23.76 4.15
N SER A 530 -7.99 -22.59 4.00
CA SER A 530 -8.13 -21.63 5.09
C SER A 530 -9.37 -20.76 4.91
N GLN A 531 -9.99 -20.42 6.03
CA GLN A 531 -11.04 -19.43 6.09
C GLN A 531 -10.61 -18.31 7.03
N VAL A 532 -10.94 -17.08 6.69
CA VAL A 532 -10.70 -15.90 7.52
C VAL A 532 -11.98 -15.10 7.64
N THR A 533 -12.33 -14.78 8.88
CA THR A 533 -13.45 -13.91 9.20
C THR A 533 -12.94 -12.52 9.55
N ARG A 534 -13.55 -11.49 8.95
CA ARG A 534 -13.25 -10.07 9.24
C ARG A 534 -14.56 -9.35 9.63
N GLY A 535 -14.57 -8.77 10.81
CA GLY A 535 -15.70 -7.96 11.27
C GLY A 535 -15.64 -6.52 10.73
N VAL A 536 -16.72 -5.78 11.02
CA VAL A 536 -16.82 -4.36 10.69
C VAL A 536 -15.79 -3.55 11.48
N MET A 537 -15.11 -2.63 10.81
CA MET A 537 -14.08 -1.78 11.39
C MET A 537 -14.36 -0.29 11.14
N PRO A 538 -13.80 0.61 11.96
CA PRO A 538 -13.95 2.05 11.78
C PRO A 538 -13.62 2.53 10.37
N GLY A 539 -12.60 1.98 9.73
CA GLY A 539 -12.18 2.34 8.37
C GLY A 539 -13.14 1.92 7.26
N ASP A 540 -14.14 1.10 7.52
CA ASP A 540 -15.09 0.64 6.49
C ASP A 540 -16.13 1.70 6.11
N GLY A 541 -16.27 2.79 6.87
CA GLY A 541 -17.31 3.79 6.64
C GLY A 541 -16.91 5.25 6.84
N VAL A 542 -15.64 5.57 6.98
CA VAL A 542 -15.19 6.94 7.24
C VAL A 542 -14.69 7.59 5.96
N TYR A 543 -15.58 7.83 4.99
CA TYR A 543 -15.20 8.47 3.73
C TYR A 543 -16.19 9.52 3.28
N MET A 544 -15.68 10.63 2.84
CA MET A 544 -16.20 11.66 1.96
C MET A 544 -17.54 12.36 2.31
N ARG A 545 -18.53 11.72 2.93
CA ARG A 545 -19.83 12.33 3.28
C ARG A 545 -20.30 11.86 4.65
N GLN A 546 -19.55 12.17 5.68
CA GLN A 546 -19.72 11.54 6.98
C GLN A 546 -20.95 11.89 7.75
N ASN A 547 -21.59 13.00 7.43
CA ASN A 547 -22.79 13.41 8.16
C ASN A 547 -23.92 12.38 7.98
N ASP A 548 -23.87 11.61 6.88
CA ASP A 548 -24.95 10.71 6.47
C ASP A 548 -24.57 9.23 6.54
N LEU A 549 -23.29 8.91 6.75
CA LEU A 549 -22.86 7.51 6.81
C LEU A 549 -23.33 6.83 8.08
N ARG A 550 -24.07 5.77 7.89
CA ARG A 550 -24.61 4.92 8.96
C ARG A 550 -24.19 3.48 8.72
N TYR A 551 -23.96 2.74 9.79
CA TYR A 551 -23.73 1.31 9.72
C TYR A 551 -25.05 0.55 9.91
N ALA A 552 -25.33 -0.41 9.05
CA ALA A 552 -26.49 -1.28 9.17
C ALA A 552 -26.51 -1.97 10.54
N LYS A 553 -27.72 -2.17 11.10
CA LYS A 553 -27.88 -2.82 12.41
C LYS A 553 -27.42 -4.28 12.37
N ASN A 554 -27.72 -4.99 11.29
CA ASN A 554 -27.49 -6.43 11.12
C ASN A 554 -26.33 -6.72 10.18
N ILE A 555 -25.23 -5.98 10.34
CA ILE A 555 -24.02 -6.20 9.54
C ILE A 555 -23.39 -7.55 9.91
N LYS A 556 -23.11 -8.37 8.89
CA LYS A 556 -22.43 -9.67 9.06
C LYS A 556 -20.94 -9.52 8.86
N PRO A 557 -20.10 -10.36 9.49
CA PRO A 557 -18.68 -10.38 9.16
C PRO A 557 -18.45 -10.84 7.71
N GLU A 558 -17.42 -10.28 7.09
CA GLU A 558 -16.89 -10.77 5.83
C GLU A 558 -16.24 -12.13 6.04
N VAL A 559 -16.38 -13.03 5.09
CA VAL A 559 -15.78 -14.38 5.14
C VAL A 559 -15.03 -14.63 3.86
N GLY A 560 -13.71 -14.75 4.00
CA GLY A 560 -12.82 -15.14 2.91
C GLY A 560 -12.38 -16.60 3.07
N SER A 561 -12.60 -17.43 2.07
CA SER A 561 -12.11 -18.82 2.03
C SER A 561 -11.09 -18.96 0.91
N ASN A 562 -10.04 -19.76 1.13
CA ASN A 562 -8.99 -20.04 0.15
C ASN A 562 -8.69 -21.53 0.11
N ALA A 563 -8.71 -22.11 -1.08
CA ALA A 563 -8.19 -23.44 -1.37
C ALA A 563 -7.05 -23.33 -2.37
N GLU A 564 -5.94 -23.97 -2.09
CA GLU A 564 -4.74 -23.82 -2.92
C GLU A 564 -3.98 -25.14 -3.02
N PHE A 565 -3.47 -25.41 -4.23
CA PHE A 565 -2.52 -26.48 -4.51
C PHE A 565 -1.20 -25.89 -4.98
N ASN A 566 -0.10 -26.29 -4.35
CA ASN A 566 1.25 -25.81 -4.68
C ASN A 566 2.17 -26.99 -4.98
N ILE A 567 3.07 -26.78 -5.92
CA ILE A 567 4.21 -27.61 -6.24
C ILE A 567 5.45 -26.76 -6.06
N ASP A 568 6.31 -27.11 -5.10
CA ASP A 568 7.59 -26.46 -4.91
C ASP A 568 8.69 -27.46 -5.23
N TYR A 569 9.68 -27.03 -6.03
CA TYR A 569 10.87 -27.78 -6.33
C TYR A 569 12.11 -26.94 -6.05
N SER A 570 13.09 -27.46 -5.34
CA SER A 570 14.30 -26.74 -5.00
C SER A 570 15.53 -27.67 -5.07
N SER A 571 16.44 -27.37 -5.99
CA SER A 571 17.72 -28.05 -6.14
C SER A 571 18.88 -27.05 -6.09
N GLN A 572 20.11 -27.52 -6.25
CA GLN A 572 21.31 -26.68 -6.23
C GLN A 572 21.27 -25.55 -7.28
N TYR A 573 20.74 -25.81 -8.47
CA TYR A 573 20.77 -24.88 -9.60
C TYR A 573 19.42 -24.30 -9.95
N PHE A 574 18.35 -24.96 -9.57
CA PHE A 574 16.99 -24.57 -9.94
C PHE A 574 16.06 -24.59 -8.74
N SER A 575 15.27 -23.54 -8.59
CA SER A 575 14.13 -23.52 -7.68
C SER A 575 12.91 -23.03 -8.44
N GLY A 576 11.78 -23.70 -8.30
CA GLY A 576 10.54 -23.37 -9.01
C GLY A 576 9.33 -23.61 -8.14
N ARG A 577 8.28 -22.89 -8.44
CA ARG A 577 6.95 -23.02 -7.83
C ARG A 577 5.87 -22.95 -8.89
N ALA A 578 4.85 -23.77 -8.73
CA ALA A 578 3.58 -23.64 -9.44
C ALA A 578 2.46 -23.69 -8.41
N ALA A 579 1.48 -22.81 -8.54
CA ALA A 579 0.30 -22.76 -7.69
C ALA A 579 -0.98 -22.58 -8.51
N ALA A 580 -2.04 -23.25 -8.09
CA ALA A 580 -3.41 -22.98 -8.52
C ALA A 580 -4.26 -22.69 -7.27
N PHE A 581 -5.10 -21.66 -7.34
CA PHE A 581 -5.86 -21.22 -6.19
C PHE A 581 -7.30 -20.87 -6.55
N TYR A 582 -8.16 -21.00 -5.55
CA TYR A 582 -9.54 -20.55 -5.58
C TYR A 582 -9.87 -19.86 -4.25
N GLN A 583 -10.38 -18.63 -4.34
CA GLN A 583 -10.80 -17.81 -3.21
C GLN A 583 -12.28 -17.45 -3.35
N ALA A 584 -12.99 -17.51 -2.25
CA ALA A 584 -14.37 -17.04 -2.13
C ALA A 584 -14.42 -15.94 -1.09
N LEU A 585 -15.07 -14.82 -1.42
CA LEU A 585 -15.34 -13.73 -0.50
C LEU A 585 -16.84 -13.51 -0.45
N ASP A 586 -17.41 -13.69 0.71
CA ASP A 586 -18.82 -13.55 0.99
C ASP A 586 -19.07 -12.45 2.03
N ASN A 587 -20.25 -11.83 2.00
CA ASN A 587 -20.66 -10.76 2.91
C ASN A 587 -19.73 -9.53 2.88
N PHE A 588 -19.14 -9.20 1.74
CA PHE A 588 -18.27 -8.02 1.63
C PHE A 588 -18.95 -6.76 2.18
N ILE A 589 -18.25 -6.02 3.05
CA ILE A 589 -18.75 -4.82 3.69
C ILE A 589 -18.36 -3.61 2.83
N SER A 590 -19.35 -2.85 2.38
CA SER A 590 -19.13 -1.65 1.58
C SER A 590 -20.04 -0.50 1.99
N GLN A 591 -19.53 0.71 1.92
CA GLN A 591 -20.31 1.94 2.11
C GLN A 591 -21.22 2.26 0.91
N TYR A 592 -20.93 1.70 -0.25
CA TYR A 592 -21.69 1.95 -1.49
C TYR A 592 -22.87 0.98 -1.67
N ALA A 593 -23.01 0.00 -0.79
CA ALA A 593 -24.00 -1.05 -0.94
C ALA A 593 -25.45 -0.55 -0.94
N GLN A 594 -25.75 0.51 -0.19
CA GLN A 594 -27.09 1.12 -0.13
C GLN A 594 -26.99 2.59 0.29
N ASN A 595 -27.04 3.54 -0.64
CA ASN A 595 -27.22 4.98 -0.37
C ASN A 595 -26.56 5.50 0.92
N LEU A 596 -25.23 5.34 1.05
CA LEU A 596 -24.45 5.77 2.22
C LEU A 596 -24.66 4.95 3.51
N ILE A 597 -25.28 3.78 3.44
CA ILE A 597 -25.33 2.85 4.55
C ILE A 597 -24.23 1.81 4.36
N VAL A 598 -23.31 1.74 5.30
CA VAL A 598 -22.29 0.68 5.34
C VAL A 598 -23.00 -0.64 5.68
N THR A 599 -23.01 -1.57 4.75
CA THR A 599 -23.68 -2.87 4.89
C THR A 599 -22.99 -3.93 4.02
N ASN A 600 -23.44 -5.16 4.12
CA ASN A 600 -22.94 -6.23 3.28
C ASN A 600 -23.50 -6.16 1.87
N LEU A 601 -22.66 -6.39 0.87
CA LEU A 601 -23.09 -6.67 -0.49
C LEU A 601 -23.73 -8.06 -0.59
N ASN A 602 -24.78 -8.16 -1.39
CA ASN A 602 -25.45 -9.45 -1.64
C ASN A 602 -24.74 -10.33 -2.68
N GLN A 603 -23.68 -9.80 -3.30
CA GLN A 603 -22.93 -10.51 -4.32
C GLN A 603 -21.80 -11.32 -3.70
N ALA A 604 -21.72 -12.57 -4.10
CA ALA A 604 -20.59 -13.43 -3.82
C ALA A 604 -19.46 -13.17 -4.83
N ILE A 605 -18.25 -12.97 -4.33
CA ILE A 605 -17.06 -12.72 -5.15
C ILE A 605 -16.23 -14.00 -5.17
N ARG A 606 -15.77 -14.38 -6.37
CA ARG A 606 -14.96 -15.58 -6.59
C ARG A 606 -13.70 -15.19 -7.34
N ILE A 607 -12.56 -15.61 -6.83
CA ILE A 607 -11.25 -15.27 -7.38
C ILE A 607 -10.48 -16.57 -7.56
N TYR A 608 -10.07 -16.84 -8.76
CA TYR A 608 -9.27 -18.01 -9.07
C TYR A 608 -8.12 -17.64 -9.99
N GLY A 609 -7.10 -18.47 -10.01
CA GLY A 609 -5.94 -18.17 -10.81
C GLY A 609 -4.83 -19.20 -10.70
N TYR A 610 -3.73 -18.87 -11.36
CA TYR A 610 -2.51 -19.65 -11.30
C TYR A 610 -1.28 -18.76 -11.24
N GLU A 611 -0.22 -19.31 -10.69
CA GLU A 611 1.10 -18.71 -10.59
C GLU A 611 2.14 -19.78 -10.91
N VAL A 612 3.08 -19.47 -11.80
CA VAL A 612 4.20 -20.35 -12.11
C VAL A 612 5.46 -19.49 -12.15
N GLY A 613 6.49 -19.92 -11.48
CA GLY A 613 7.77 -19.21 -11.51
C GLY A 613 8.94 -20.11 -11.17
N GLY A 614 10.12 -19.69 -11.62
CA GLY A 614 11.34 -20.43 -11.34
C GLY A 614 12.59 -19.54 -11.40
N THR A 615 13.60 -19.95 -10.68
CA THR A 615 14.89 -19.30 -10.66
C THR A 615 15.98 -20.33 -10.94
N PHE A 616 16.74 -20.09 -11.97
CA PHE A 616 17.96 -20.85 -12.29
C PHE A 616 19.19 -20.06 -11.83
N ARG A 617 20.14 -20.73 -11.18
CA ARG A 617 21.39 -20.12 -10.67
C ARG A 617 22.61 -20.94 -11.07
N TYR A 618 23.58 -20.29 -11.71
CA TYR A 618 24.83 -20.93 -12.09
C TYR A 618 25.97 -19.90 -12.22
N LYS A 619 27.10 -20.13 -11.55
CA LYS A 619 28.35 -19.35 -11.65
C LYS A 619 28.17 -17.82 -11.65
N GLY A 620 27.32 -17.27 -10.73
CA GLY A 620 27.08 -15.82 -10.62
C GLY A 620 25.96 -15.30 -11.50
N VAL A 621 25.39 -16.13 -12.39
CA VAL A 621 24.17 -15.82 -13.16
C VAL A 621 22.96 -16.32 -12.40
N SER A 622 21.91 -15.51 -12.36
CA SER A 622 20.58 -15.89 -11.87
C SER A 622 19.53 -15.45 -12.88
N LEU A 623 18.76 -16.40 -13.39
CA LEU A 623 17.61 -16.13 -14.25
C LEU A 623 16.34 -16.46 -13.47
N ASN A 624 15.47 -15.47 -13.26
CA ASN A 624 14.16 -15.64 -12.68
C ASN A 624 13.10 -15.38 -13.73
N VAL A 625 12.14 -16.29 -13.86
CA VAL A 625 10.98 -16.16 -14.73
C VAL A 625 9.71 -16.41 -13.92
N GLY A 626 8.64 -15.71 -14.25
CA GLY A 626 7.35 -15.88 -13.60
C GLY A 626 6.20 -15.48 -14.50
N ILE A 627 5.08 -16.17 -14.34
CA ILE A 627 3.81 -15.85 -14.96
C ILE A 627 2.71 -16.00 -13.92
N SER A 628 1.74 -15.10 -13.93
CA SER A 628 0.51 -15.24 -13.17
C SER A 628 -0.70 -14.73 -13.95
N ARG A 629 -1.85 -15.26 -13.58
CA ARG A 629 -3.15 -14.77 -14.01
C ARG A 629 -4.15 -14.93 -12.89
N THR A 630 -4.97 -13.90 -12.69
CA THR A 630 -6.06 -13.91 -11.70
C THR A 630 -7.35 -13.44 -12.36
N TRP A 631 -8.46 -14.10 -12.02
CA TRP A 631 -9.80 -13.77 -12.46
C TRP A 631 -10.69 -13.46 -11.25
N PRO A 632 -10.79 -12.20 -10.81
CA PRO A 632 -11.80 -11.79 -9.85
C PRO A 632 -13.15 -11.71 -10.56
N THR A 633 -14.13 -12.48 -10.08
CA THR A 633 -15.44 -12.62 -10.73
C THR A 633 -16.57 -12.47 -9.75
N THR A 634 -17.70 -11.96 -10.23
CA THR A 634 -18.98 -11.98 -9.54
C THR A 634 -20.09 -12.21 -10.56
N ARG A 635 -21.11 -12.98 -10.19
CA ARG A 635 -22.23 -13.37 -11.08
C ARG A 635 -21.79 -13.96 -12.44
N GLY A 636 -20.60 -14.56 -12.51
CA GLY A 636 -20.04 -15.14 -13.73
C GLY A 636 -19.29 -14.18 -14.66
N TYR A 637 -19.21 -12.89 -14.32
CA TYR A 637 -18.44 -11.88 -15.04
C TYR A 637 -17.16 -11.54 -14.32
N LEU A 638 -16.13 -11.11 -15.05
CA LEU A 638 -14.99 -10.42 -14.46
C LEU A 638 -15.51 -9.15 -13.77
N MET A 639 -14.88 -8.79 -12.66
CA MET A 639 -15.21 -7.56 -11.96
C MET A 639 -14.66 -6.36 -12.74
N ALA A 640 -15.45 -5.30 -12.84
CA ALA A 640 -14.93 -3.97 -13.13
C ALA A 640 -14.03 -3.51 -12.00
N ASP A 641 -13.16 -2.53 -12.25
CA ASP A 641 -12.30 -1.99 -11.21
C ASP A 641 -13.13 -1.35 -10.10
N SER A 642 -12.76 -1.68 -8.89
CA SER A 642 -13.41 -1.17 -7.69
C SER A 642 -12.38 -0.53 -6.77
N TYR A 643 -12.71 0.62 -6.20
CA TYR A 643 -11.83 1.34 -5.27
C TYR A 643 -11.60 0.66 -3.93
N GLU A 644 -12.37 -0.38 -3.60
CA GLU A 644 -12.35 -0.99 -2.28
C GLU A 644 -12.08 -2.49 -2.29
N LEU A 645 -12.06 -3.11 -3.46
CA LEU A 645 -12.10 -4.55 -3.49
C LEU A 645 -11.10 -5.19 -4.43
N ALA A 646 -11.22 -4.97 -5.74
CA ALA A 646 -10.42 -5.71 -6.69
C ALA A 646 -10.14 -4.94 -7.98
N ALA A 647 -9.06 -5.34 -8.65
CA ALA A 647 -8.72 -4.93 -10.00
C ALA A 647 -8.37 -6.14 -10.87
N SER A 648 -9.00 -6.25 -12.03
CA SER A 648 -8.68 -7.28 -13.03
C SER A 648 -7.44 -6.89 -13.82
N THR A 649 -6.52 -7.85 -14.00
CA THR A 649 -5.29 -7.65 -14.78
C THR A 649 -5.15 -8.74 -15.85
N GLY A 650 -4.42 -8.46 -16.93
CA GLY A 650 -3.99 -9.45 -17.92
C GLY A 650 -3.04 -10.52 -17.36
N ASN A 651 -2.54 -11.39 -18.21
CA ASN A 651 -1.41 -12.25 -17.83
C ASN A 651 -0.20 -11.36 -17.54
N VAL A 652 0.44 -11.61 -16.43
CA VAL A 652 1.65 -10.89 -16.00
C VAL A 652 2.84 -11.82 -16.15
N PHE A 653 3.82 -11.42 -16.97
CA PHE A 653 5.07 -12.13 -17.17
C PHE A 653 6.22 -11.30 -16.60
N ILE A 654 7.14 -11.96 -15.90
CA ILE A 654 8.37 -11.35 -15.38
C ILE A 654 9.57 -12.17 -15.83
N ILE A 655 10.60 -11.47 -16.32
CA ILE A 655 11.90 -12.06 -16.64
C ILE A 655 12.96 -11.18 -15.98
N LYS A 656 13.74 -11.75 -15.07
CA LYS A 656 14.86 -11.07 -14.43
C LYS A 656 16.15 -11.88 -14.68
N LEU A 657 17.11 -11.25 -15.31
CA LEU A 657 18.48 -11.77 -15.45
C LEU A 657 19.42 -10.97 -14.55
N ASP A 658 20.16 -11.62 -13.69
CA ASP A 658 21.11 -11.03 -12.77
C ASP A 658 22.47 -11.70 -12.95
N TYR A 659 23.52 -10.90 -13.08
CA TYR A 659 24.89 -11.39 -13.23
C TYR A 659 25.86 -10.63 -12.35
N THR A 660 26.47 -11.33 -11.43
CA THR A 660 27.55 -10.79 -10.60
C THR A 660 28.89 -11.18 -11.22
N ILE A 661 29.63 -10.20 -11.73
CA ILE A 661 30.92 -10.41 -12.37
C ILE A 661 31.92 -10.82 -11.29
N PRO A 662 32.51 -12.04 -11.38
CA PRO A 662 33.43 -12.53 -10.38
C PRO A 662 34.60 -11.58 -10.19
N LYS A 663 35.05 -11.40 -8.92
CA LYS A 663 36.22 -10.61 -8.52
C LYS A 663 36.15 -9.09 -8.75
N THR A 664 35.16 -8.52 -9.44
CA THR A 664 35.09 -7.08 -9.74
C THR A 664 34.24 -6.28 -8.74
N GLY A 665 33.27 -6.92 -8.10
CA GLY A 665 32.24 -6.25 -7.30
C GLY A 665 31.13 -5.61 -8.13
N ILE A 666 31.09 -5.87 -9.44
CA ILE A 666 30.05 -5.38 -10.34
C ILE A 666 28.92 -6.39 -10.40
N ASN A 667 27.69 -5.89 -10.23
CA ASN A 667 26.45 -6.61 -10.47
C ASN A 667 25.67 -5.91 -11.59
N LEU A 668 25.21 -6.69 -12.55
CA LEU A 668 24.37 -6.25 -13.66
C LEU A 668 23.05 -6.99 -13.56
N ALA A 669 21.92 -6.29 -13.73
CA ALA A 669 20.64 -6.96 -13.77
C ALA A 669 19.71 -6.34 -14.82
N TRP A 670 18.92 -7.18 -15.48
CA TRP A 670 17.87 -6.81 -16.41
C TRP A 670 16.54 -7.35 -15.88
N LEU A 671 15.51 -6.52 -15.83
CA LEU A 671 14.17 -6.89 -15.40
C LEU A 671 13.16 -6.42 -16.43
N SER A 672 12.39 -7.34 -16.98
CA SER A 672 11.24 -7.04 -17.84
C SER A 672 9.96 -7.52 -17.20
N ARG A 673 8.93 -6.70 -17.30
CA ARG A 673 7.55 -7.00 -16.92
C ARG A 673 6.65 -6.76 -18.12
N PHE A 674 5.87 -7.79 -18.52
CA PHE A 674 4.90 -7.72 -19.60
C PHE A 674 3.53 -8.03 -19.04
N VAL A 675 2.52 -7.26 -19.43
CA VAL A 675 1.13 -7.46 -19.05
C VAL A 675 0.29 -7.46 -20.31
N THR A 676 -0.51 -8.51 -20.52
CA THR A 676 -1.38 -8.60 -21.70
C THR A 676 -2.57 -7.65 -21.54
N GLY A 677 -3.08 -7.14 -22.67
CA GLY A 677 -4.27 -6.29 -22.67
C GLY A 677 -5.52 -7.07 -22.26
N LEU A 678 -6.49 -6.34 -21.76
CA LEU A 678 -7.83 -6.81 -21.43
C LEU A 678 -8.86 -5.91 -22.09
N ASP A 679 -9.86 -6.56 -22.70
CA ASP A 679 -11.06 -5.92 -23.23
C ASP A 679 -12.25 -6.79 -22.87
N TYR A 680 -13.10 -6.32 -21.96
CA TYR A 680 -14.16 -7.13 -21.37
C TYR A 680 -15.31 -6.31 -20.81
N CYS A 681 -16.44 -6.96 -20.67
CA CYS A 681 -17.60 -6.45 -19.96
C CYS A 681 -17.45 -6.80 -18.48
N GLY A 682 -17.12 -5.81 -17.66
CA GLY A 682 -16.91 -5.94 -16.23
C GLY A 682 -18.19 -5.73 -15.43
N PHE A 683 -18.45 -6.56 -14.42
CA PHE A 683 -19.55 -6.32 -13.50
C PHE A 683 -19.11 -5.30 -12.46
N ASP A 684 -19.83 -4.16 -12.40
CA ASP A 684 -19.63 -3.16 -11.36
C ASP A 684 -20.57 -3.45 -10.18
N ILE A 685 -19.97 -3.77 -9.03
CA ILE A 685 -20.69 -4.14 -7.81
C ILE A 685 -21.50 -2.98 -7.20
N TYR A 686 -21.26 -1.77 -7.62
CA TYR A 686 -21.90 -0.56 -7.11
C TYR A 686 -23.03 -0.03 -8.00
N LEU A 687 -23.09 -0.48 -9.24
CA LEU A 687 -24.18 -0.11 -10.14
C LEU A 687 -25.45 -0.94 -9.84
N PRO A 688 -26.62 -0.28 -9.86
CA PRO A 688 -27.87 -1.00 -9.68
C PRO A 688 -28.11 -1.96 -10.85
N ASP A 689 -28.50 -3.20 -10.52
CA ASP A 689 -28.94 -4.20 -11.49
C ASP A 689 -30.48 -4.09 -11.68
N TYR A 690 -30.89 -3.45 -12.73
CA TYR A 690 -32.32 -3.27 -13.03
C TYR A 690 -33.00 -4.52 -13.61
N GLY A 691 -32.30 -5.63 -13.81
CA GLY A 691 -32.82 -6.97 -13.99
C GLY A 691 -33.61 -7.30 -15.28
N THR A 692 -33.96 -6.32 -16.08
CA THR A 692 -34.96 -6.47 -17.18
C THR A 692 -34.33 -6.61 -18.58
N ALA A 693 -33.04 -6.41 -18.74
CA ALA A 693 -32.39 -6.50 -20.05
C ALA A 693 -31.66 -7.84 -20.22
N GLU A 694 -31.58 -8.30 -21.46
CA GLU A 694 -30.85 -9.52 -21.80
C GLU A 694 -29.35 -9.32 -21.53
N LYS A 695 -28.80 -10.08 -20.56
CA LYS A 695 -27.40 -10.03 -20.20
C LYS A 695 -26.54 -10.69 -21.29
N PRO A 696 -25.32 -10.19 -21.54
CA PRO A 696 -24.39 -10.86 -22.45
C PRO A 696 -24.14 -12.31 -22.00
N LYS A 697 -24.20 -13.24 -22.95
CA LYS A 697 -23.97 -14.67 -22.69
C LYS A 697 -22.52 -14.97 -22.34
N THR A 698 -21.61 -14.09 -22.76
CA THR A 698 -20.18 -14.21 -22.49
C THR A 698 -19.63 -12.85 -22.05
N PRO A 699 -18.59 -12.81 -21.18
CA PRO A 699 -17.94 -11.57 -20.81
C PRO A 699 -17.32 -10.77 -21.96
N THR A 700 -17.16 -11.40 -23.11
CA THR A 700 -16.56 -10.81 -24.33
C THR A 700 -17.61 -10.21 -25.29
N ASP A 701 -18.90 -10.33 -25.00
CA ASP A 701 -19.96 -9.70 -25.79
C ASP A 701 -20.08 -8.21 -25.44
N LEU A 702 -19.11 -7.41 -25.92
CA LEU A 702 -18.99 -5.98 -25.61
C LEU A 702 -20.18 -5.15 -26.11
N ALA A 703 -20.87 -5.60 -27.15
CA ALA A 703 -22.03 -4.89 -27.70
C ALA A 703 -23.22 -4.83 -26.71
N LYS A 704 -23.23 -5.71 -25.72
CA LYS A 704 -24.28 -5.77 -24.68
C LYS A 704 -23.82 -5.25 -23.33
N CYS A 705 -22.64 -4.62 -23.24
CA CYS A 705 -22.25 -3.88 -22.06
C CYS A 705 -23.15 -2.67 -21.87
N GLY A 706 -23.71 -2.51 -20.69
CA GLY A 706 -24.55 -1.35 -20.39
C GLY A 706 -24.76 -1.16 -18.90
N SER A 707 -24.69 0.08 -18.44
CA SER A 707 -24.81 0.45 -17.02
C SER A 707 -26.12 0.00 -16.40
N LYS A 708 -27.21 -0.09 -17.18
CA LYS A 708 -28.52 -0.62 -16.74
C LYS A 708 -28.47 -2.09 -16.30
N LEU A 709 -27.42 -2.82 -16.69
CA LEU A 709 -27.18 -4.21 -16.31
C LEU A 709 -26.15 -4.37 -15.19
N GLY A 710 -25.62 -3.27 -14.67
CA GLY A 710 -24.47 -3.28 -13.76
C GLY A 710 -23.17 -3.70 -14.48
N LEU A 711 -23.11 -3.53 -15.80
CA LEU A 711 -21.98 -3.94 -16.64
C LEU A 711 -21.30 -2.71 -17.25
N VAL A 712 -19.98 -2.68 -17.17
CA VAL A 712 -19.13 -1.59 -17.67
C VAL A 712 -18.13 -2.18 -18.68
N HIS A 713 -17.99 -1.56 -19.83
CA HIS A 713 -16.92 -1.90 -20.77
C HIS A 713 -15.57 -1.46 -20.20
N MET A 714 -14.70 -2.41 -19.97
CA MET A 714 -13.35 -2.21 -19.45
C MET A 714 -12.33 -2.49 -20.55
N HIS A 715 -11.60 -1.45 -20.94
CA HIS A 715 -10.49 -1.55 -21.87
C HIS A 715 -9.18 -1.20 -21.16
N LYS A 716 -8.30 -2.18 -20.99
CA LYS A 716 -6.99 -2.03 -20.33
C LYS A 716 -5.89 -2.41 -21.31
N PRO A 717 -5.16 -1.44 -21.86
CA PRO A 717 -4.06 -1.74 -22.78
C PRO A 717 -2.98 -2.60 -22.12
N GLY A 718 -2.43 -3.53 -22.91
CA GLY A 718 -1.24 -4.28 -22.52
C GLY A 718 0.01 -3.39 -22.57
N TYR A 719 1.01 -3.75 -21.77
CA TYR A 719 2.29 -3.06 -21.76
C TYR A 719 3.47 -3.99 -21.53
N GLY A 720 4.65 -3.55 -21.96
CA GLY A 720 5.93 -4.18 -21.64
C GLY A 720 6.93 -3.12 -21.19
N VAL A 721 7.53 -3.31 -20.03
CA VAL A 721 8.49 -2.37 -19.43
C VAL A 721 9.74 -3.10 -19.02
N SER A 722 10.91 -2.54 -19.37
CA SER A 722 12.20 -3.11 -19.03
C SER A 722 13.05 -2.13 -18.25
N ASN A 723 13.76 -2.64 -17.26
CA ASN A 723 14.68 -1.89 -16.41
C ASN A 723 16.06 -2.54 -16.43
N PHE A 724 17.11 -1.72 -16.35
CA PHE A 724 18.49 -2.18 -16.27
C PHE A 724 19.19 -1.61 -15.05
N TYR A 725 19.99 -2.41 -14.39
CA TYR A 725 20.65 -2.07 -13.13
C TYR A 725 22.15 -2.36 -13.23
N ILE A 726 22.97 -1.41 -12.79
CA ILE A 726 24.42 -1.54 -12.65
C ILE A 726 24.78 -1.13 -11.23
N ASN A 727 25.39 -2.04 -10.46
CA ASN A 727 25.86 -1.75 -9.12
C ASN A 727 27.35 -2.14 -9.03
N TRP A 728 28.15 -1.25 -8.49
CA TRP A 728 29.57 -1.51 -8.23
C TRP A 728 29.90 -1.26 -6.76
N SER A 729 30.30 -2.31 -6.07
CA SER A 729 30.79 -2.28 -4.70
C SER A 729 32.18 -2.91 -4.66
N PRO A 730 33.26 -2.10 -4.57
CA PRO A 730 34.64 -2.59 -4.59
C PRO A 730 34.92 -3.54 -3.44
N LYS A 731 35.79 -4.51 -3.68
CA LYS A 731 36.20 -5.46 -2.65
C LYS A 731 36.95 -4.79 -1.50
N THR A 732 36.94 -5.46 -0.35
CA THR A 732 37.53 -4.98 0.91
C THR A 732 39.02 -4.61 0.85
N LYS A 733 39.78 -5.16 -0.12
CA LYS A 733 41.22 -4.83 -0.36
C LYS A 733 41.43 -3.65 -1.32
N SER A 734 40.38 -3.08 -1.90
CA SER A 734 40.47 -1.93 -2.81
C SER A 734 40.69 -0.64 -2.03
N ARG A 735 41.44 0.32 -2.63
CA ARG A 735 41.51 1.74 -2.16
C ARG A 735 40.14 2.42 -2.11
N TRP A 736 39.16 1.91 -2.88
CA TRP A 736 37.79 2.37 -2.97
C TRP A 736 36.85 1.64 -2.00
N LYS A 737 37.40 0.97 -1.00
CA LYS A 737 36.59 0.28 0.02
C LYS A 737 35.58 1.25 0.65
N GLY A 738 34.34 0.81 0.74
CA GLY A 738 33.22 1.63 1.26
C GLY A 738 32.46 2.42 0.21
N LEU A 739 33.02 2.63 -1.00
CA LEU A 739 32.30 3.27 -2.09
C LEU A 739 31.27 2.30 -2.70
N LEU A 740 30.07 2.79 -2.95
CA LEU A 740 29.04 2.15 -3.76
C LEU A 740 28.64 3.12 -4.87
N LEU A 741 28.72 2.65 -6.10
CA LEU A 741 28.15 3.36 -7.25
C LEU A 741 27.03 2.54 -7.83
N SER A 742 25.89 3.17 -8.07
CA SER A 742 24.73 2.50 -8.61
C SER A 742 24.10 3.33 -9.70
N ALA A 743 23.73 2.68 -10.80
CA ALA A 743 22.99 3.28 -11.89
C ALA A 743 21.78 2.38 -12.20
N VAL A 744 20.60 2.97 -12.19
CA VAL A 744 19.34 2.29 -12.45
C VAL A 744 18.65 3.00 -13.61
N PHE A 745 18.31 2.26 -14.63
CA PHE A 745 17.60 2.74 -15.81
C PHE A 745 16.21 2.10 -15.83
N ASN A 746 15.20 2.84 -15.40
CA ASN A 746 13.82 2.39 -15.41
C ASN A 746 13.16 2.75 -16.74
N ASN A 747 12.27 1.88 -17.22
CA ASN A 747 11.54 2.05 -18.47
C ASN A 747 12.49 2.43 -19.63
N VAL A 748 13.49 1.57 -19.87
CA VAL A 748 14.58 1.81 -20.83
C VAL A 748 14.10 2.22 -22.22
N PHE A 749 12.94 1.68 -22.64
CA PHE A 749 12.34 1.96 -23.93
C PHE A 749 11.38 3.15 -23.93
N ASN A 750 11.30 3.90 -22.84
CA ASN A 750 10.44 5.07 -22.65
C ASN A 750 8.97 4.80 -23.02
N LYS A 751 8.47 3.61 -22.67
CA LYS A 751 7.09 3.19 -22.96
C LYS A 751 6.10 4.01 -22.15
N PHE A 752 5.10 4.58 -22.79
CA PHE A 752 3.91 5.09 -22.10
C PHE A 752 3.06 3.91 -21.64
N TYR A 753 2.68 3.91 -20.35
CA TYR A 753 1.76 2.92 -19.82
C TYR A 753 1.10 3.40 -18.53
N VAL A 754 -0.03 2.78 -18.24
CA VAL A 754 -0.71 2.86 -16.95
C VAL A 754 -0.76 1.44 -16.39
N ASP A 755 -0.45 1.27 -15.11
CA ASP A 755 -0.58 -0.03 -14.47
C ASP A 755 -2.05 -0.45 -14.45
N GLN A 756 -2.35 -1.70 -14.84
CA GLN A 756 -3.73 -2.18 -14.95
C GLN A 756 -4.46 -2.30 -13.60
N THR A 757 -3.76 -2.19 -12.48
CA THR A 757 -4.35 -2.08 -11.13
C THR A 757 -4.62 -0.64 -10.71
N SER A 758 -4.17 0.35 -11.48
CA SER A 758 -4.63 1.73 -11.31
C SER A 758 -6.08 1.83 -11.72
N PRO A 759 -6.96 2.46 -10.92
CA PRO A 759 -8.38 2.44 -11.20
C PRO A 759 -8.69 3.12 -12.55
N TYR A 760 -9.15 2.32 -13.48
CA TYR A 760 -9.65 2.75 -14.78
C TYR A 760 -11.15 3.01 -14.66
N ILE A 761 -11.53 4.24 -14.40
CA ILE A 761 -12.93 4.61 -14.51
C ILE A 761 -13.15 5.12 -15.94
N MET A 762 -13.36 4.22 -16.85
CA MET A 762 -13.99 4.52 -18.13
C MET A 762 -15.42 4.04 -18.05
N SER A 763 -16.37 4.95 -17.98
CA SER A 763 -17.76 4.65 -18.29
C SER A 763 -18.07 5.25 -19.66
N PRO A 764 -18.02 4.46 -20.74
CA PRO A 764 -18.44 4.95 -22.05
C PRO A 764 -19.94 5.22 -22.15
N ASP A 765 -20.71 4.75 -21.17
CA ASP A 765 -22.17 4.81 -21.18
C ASP A 765 -22.78 6.04 -20.49
N MET A 766 -21.96 6.93 -19.96
CA MET A 766 -22.46 8.26 -19.60
C MET A 766 -22.30 9.16 -20.82
N PRO A 767 -23.40 9.51 -21.54
CA PRO A 767 -23.32 10.48 -22.61
C PRO A 767 -22.74 11.79 -22.10
N GLY A 768 -21.62 12.23 -22.67
CA GLY A 768 -20.91 13.43 -22.21
C GLY A 768 -19.73 13.15 -21.26
N THR A 769 -19.45 11.90 -20.86
CA THR A 769 -18.33 11.55 -19.98
C THR A 769 -17.24 10.72 -20.69
N ASP A 770 -17.13 10.79 -22.00
CA ASP A 770 -15.92 10.41 -22.72
C ASP A 770 -14.68 11.18 -22.25
N ALA A 771 -14.86 12.10 -21.38
CA ALA A 771 -13.87 12.82 -20.62
C ALA A 771 -13.28 11.94 -19.52
N ILE A 772 -12.56 11.02 -19.91
CA ILE A 772 -11.26 10.61 -19.46
C ILE A 772 -11.03 10.79 -17.95
N LYS A 773 -11.72 10.02 -17.14
CA LYS A 773 -11.18 9.68 -15.84
C LYS A 773 -10.03 8.71 -16.11
N ARG A 774 -8.83 9.20 -16.30
CA ARG A 774 -7.67 8.33 -16.47
C ARG A 774 -6.91 8.15 -15.17
N ALA A 775 -6.41 6.95 -14.96
CA ALA A 775 -5.37 6.72 -13.97
C ALA A 775 -4.11 7.53 -14.31
N ILE A 776 -3.34 7.87 -13.29
CA ILE A 776 -2.04 8.53 -13.46
C ILE A 776 -1.11 7.57 -14.21
N ALA A 777 -0.53 8.03 -15.32
CA ALA A 777 0.43 7.25 -16.08
C ALA A 777 1.72 7.04 -15.27
N GLU A 778 2.38 5.93 -15.54
CA GLU A 778 3.65 5.60 -14.91
C GLU A 778 4.80 6.42 -15.51
N PRO A 779 5.90 6.63 -14.76
CA PRO A 779 7.05 7.38 -15.28
C PRO A 779 7.60 6.77 -16.56
N GLY A 780 7.94 7.62 -17.52
CA GLY A 780 8.72 7.27 -18.70
C GLY A 780 10.15 6.86 -18.35
N PHE A 781 11.06 7.00 -19.29
CA PHE A 781 12.47 6.74 -19.03
C PHE A 781 12.98 7.54 -17.83
N ASN A 782 13.60 6.85 -16.88
CA ASN A 782 14.16 7.45 -15.68
C ASN A 782 15.48 6.77 -15.32
N ALA A 783 16.58 7.48 -15.49
CA ALA A 783 17.88 7.03 -14.97
C ALA A 783 18.08 7.59 -13.56
N ARG A 784 18.50 6.73 -12.65
CA ARG A 784 18.85 7.07 -11.26
C ARG A 784 20.32 6.76 -11.06
N PHE A 785 21.06 7.71 -10.52
CA PHE A 785 22.49 7.56 -10.22
C PHE A 785 22.69 7.78 -8.72
N GLU A 786 23.30 6.85 -8.06
CA GLU A 786 23.63 6.93 -6.64
C GLU A 786 25.13 6.80 -6.40
N VAL A 787 25.63 7.70 -5.59
CA VAL A 787 26.97 7.60 -4.98
C VAL A 787 26.78 7.47 -3.48
N ALA A 788 27.24 6.38 -2.92
CA ALA A 788 27.21 6.14 -1.49
C ALA A 788 28.59 5.79 -0.96
N TYR A 789 28.91 6.26 0.24
CA TYR A 789 30.13 5.90 0.94
C TYR A 789 29.83 5.40 2.34
N LYS A 790 30.47 4.30 2.72
CA LYS A 790 30.33 3.65 4.01
C LYS A 790 31.68 3.60 4.73
N TRP A 791 31.74 4.19 5.91
CA TRP A 791 32.91 4.24 6.79
C TRP A 791 33.08 3.00 7.66
#